data_ce638f85364398e140e8297dec9bc8d2
#
_entry.id   ce638f85364398e140e8297dec9bc8d2
#
_cell.length_a   1.000
_cell.length_b   1.000
_cell.length_c   1.000
_cell.angle_alpha   90.00
_cell.angle_beta   90.00
_cell.angle_gamma   90.00
#
_symmetry.space_group_name_H-M   'P 1'
#
loop_
_entity.id
_entity.type
_entity.pdbx_description
1 polymer ?
#
loop_
_entity_poly.entity_id
_entity_poly.type
_entity_poly.pdbx_seq_one_letter_code
_entity_poly.pdbx_strand_id
1 'polypeptide(L)'
;MAETEDSVAIPVQEQAVARPAHASWLRRIAIGLAVLLGTILALLAIAYVWLDSSSGKRFIAKQIEGFEFENGMSIGIGAIEGSLYGEMRIRDLTLRDPKGVFASSPLVEVDWRPFAFIGSHVDIRSLIVPWMRLRRLPAFNETPPTNEPLLPDLDIDIANLQLRRIDIDAPVTGQRHRASLNGKVHIADRTAVVSARAATTAGAGFAGGESAVIDLRAVPETNTLDLTFRLDAPAEGLIAGLTGIAQPMQLDLSGKGDWQAWNGALKGTLGDQSLGNIALTARNGTFAARGTMRPALLLKSQPGTLLAPETAIDITTTANERRFDLAARIGNENFALDAKGLVDLGESRMRDLAIGFRLLQPGTIAENLNGAGIVANLTLDGAFAAPRIAYEVNAARLGFNDMAILGLRASGAARLDRDAWIIPVSARASRIAGLNAAAGGLLENVRLDGDLAYSNARLMSDNMRIRSSRIDATAVLLADLNTGLYTGALNGRVNGYRVESVGVFNVATDIDLETTGNGGFRLAGTVRARSSQIFNDGLREFLGGNSLINANVSYGSDGIGRVTRLTVAAPAFRLSQGSGSYGADGQIRFNASGSSNQYGPLAVAVTGTVTRPVATVRAARPGLGVGMSNVVATLRGNGESYLVEGSGDTDYGPFTADVDIFTNRGPLEIAVNPGTRFADIGITGRVRQTSAGPFAGELAADGAGVSGNVSLSAAGAYQRAVLALTARDARLPGPAGLV
;
A
#
# COMPACT_ATOMS: atom_id res chain seq x y z
N MET A 1 0.19 80.67 116.09
CA MET A 1 1.62 80.45 115.93
C MET A 1 1.83 80.25 114.46
N ALA A 2 2.10 81.29 113.83
CA ALA A 2 3.38 81.76 113.36
C ALA A 2 3.94 80.80 112.28
N GLU A 3 4.33 81.11 111.15
CA GLU A 3 5.00 82.27 110.58
C GLU A 3 5.06 82.08 109.08
N THR A 4 4.68 83.01 108.32
CA THR A 4 5.47 83.91 107.47
C THR A 4 6.23 83.27 106.31
N GLU A 5 5.88 83.77 105.12
CA GLU A 5 6.75 84.34 104.07
C GLU A 5 7.44 83.40 103.13
N ASP A 6 7.52 83.51 101.84
CA ASP A 6 7.80 84.75 101.11
C ASP A 6 7.58 84.54 99.60
N SER A 7 7.18 85.56 98.93
CA SER A 7 6.91 85.61 97.48
C SER A 7 8.18 85.74 96.71
N VAL A 8 8.37 84.92 95.66
CA VAL A 8 9.33 85.26 94.58
C VAL A 8 8.61 85.04 93.24
N ALA A 9 8.37 86.11 92.53
CA ALA A 9 7.93 86.09 91.15
C ALA A 9 8.96 85.60 90.19
N ILE A 10 8.60 84.60 89.34
CA ILE A 10 9.44 84.14 88.22
C ILE A 10 8.66 84.51 86.92
N PRO A 11 9.34 85.10 85.90
CA PRO A 11 8.70 85.60 84.69
C PRO A 11 8.24 84.47 83.80
N VAL A 12 7.04 84.52 83.25
CA VAL A 12 6.51 83.63 82.25
C VAL A 12 7.26 83.84 80.96
N GLN A 13 8.07 82.87 80.56
CA GLN A 13 8.59 82.73 79.18
C GLN A 13 7.48 82.24 78.27
N GLU A 14 7.09 83.03 77.26
CA GLU A 14 6.28 82.72 76.17
C GLU A 14 6.91 81.62 75.29
N GLN A 15 6.43 80.39 75.40
CA GLN A 15 6.85 79.27 74.48
C GLN A 15 6.22 79.52 73.12
N ALA A 16 7.06 79.88 72.15
CA ALA A 16 6.72 79.86 70.73
C ALA A 16 6.32 78.47 70.27
N VAL A 17 5.06 78.25 69.92
CA VAL A 17 4.57 77.03 69.30
C VAL A 17 5.25 76.84 67.94
N ALA A 18 6.22 75.90 67.86
CA ALA A 18 6.83 75.50 66.64
C ALA A 18 5.79 74.81 65.73
N ARG A 19 5.42 75.42 64.63
CA ARG A 19 4.64 74.80 63.56
C ARG A 19 5.35 73.61 62.97
N PRO A 20 4.72 72.40 62.83
CA PRO A 20 5.41 71.20 62.25
C PRO A 20 5.74 71.47 60.80
N ALA A 21 7.01 71.40 60.46
CA ALA A 21 7.58 71.60 59.14
C ALA A 21 7.31 70.39 58.15
N HIS A 22 6.39 69.48 58.46
CA HIS A 22 6.12 68.27 57.67
C HIS A 22 5.04 68.44 56.55
N ALA A 23 4.38 69.51 56.43
CA ALA A 23 3.33 69.74 55.39
C ALA A 23 3.94 70.14 54.01
N SER A 24 5.18 70.65 53.96
CA SER A 24 5.73 71.18 52.71
C SER A 24 6.32 70.10 51.76
N TRP A 25 6.87 68.99 52.29
CA TRP A 25 7.45 67.92 51.47
C TRP A 25 6.34 67.02 50.89
N LEU A 26 5.27 66.69 51.67
CA LEU A 26 4.13 65.96 51.20
C LEU A 26 3.38 66.74 50.07
N ARG A 27 3.27 68.04 50.22
CA ARG A 27 2.72 68.91 49.17
C ARG A 27 3.61 68.95 47.92
N ARG A 28 4.95 68.93 48.08
CA ARG A 28 5.88 68.86 46.93
C ARG A 28 5.83 67.49 46.24
N ILE A 29 5.70 66.39 47.02
CA ILE A 29 5.49 65.02 46.45
C ILE A 29 4.13 64.97 45.77
N ALA A 30 3.08 65.45 46.36
CA ALA A 30 1.72 65.52 45.75
C ALA A 30 1.73 66.31 44.43
N ILE A 31 2.39 67.52 44.46
CA ILE A 31 2.58 68.30 43.23
C ILE A 31 3.45 67.59 42.22
N GLY A 32 4.56 66.90 42.62
CA GLY A 32 5.41 66.09 41.75
C GLY A 32 4.64 64.96 41.14
N LEU A 33 3.84 64.22 41.94
CA LEU A 33 2.95 63.14 41.44
C LEU A 33 1.87 63.66 40.50
N ALA A 34 1.27 64.80 40.82
CA ALA A 34 0.25 65.45 39.96
C ALA A 34 0.85 65.91 38.61
N VAL A 35 2.07 66.50 38.67
CA VAL A 35 2.82 66.85 37.43
C VAL A 35 3.24 65.62 36.64
N LEU A 36 3.73 64.57 37.30
CA LEU A 36 4.03 63.29 36.63
C LEU A 36 2.79 62.66 35.97
N LEU A 37 1.69 62.59 36.75
CA LEU A 37 0.41 62.08 36.22
C LEU A 37 -0.12 62.97 35.07
N GLY A 38 -0.05 64.29 35.24
CA GLY A 38 -0.43 65.24 34.17
C GLY A 38 0.44 65.11 32.91
N THR A 39 1.74 64.85 33.09
CA THR A 39 2.66 64.61 31.97
C THR A 39 2.36 63.28 31.28
N ILE A 40 2.11 62.23 32.05
CA ILE A 40 1.70 60.92 31.51
C ILE A 40 0.38 61.06 30.73
N LEU A 41 -0.63 61.74 31.30
CA LEU A 41 -1.90 61.97 30.62
C LEU A 41 -1.74 62.84 29.36
N ALA A 42 -0.87 63.85 29.39
CA ALA A 42 -0.58 64.68 28.23
C ALA A 42 0.15 63.84 27.12
N LEU A 43 1.11 62.99 27.49
CA LEU A 43 1.77 62.09 26.55
C LEU A 43 0.82 61.06 25.96
N LEU A 44 -0.08 60.50 26.77
CA LEU A 44 -1.14 59.61 26.32
C LEU A 44 -2.12 60.33 25.37
N ALA A 45 -2.51 61.57 25.68
CA ALA A 45 -3.36 62.37 24.80
C ALA A 45 -2.68 62.71 23.46
N ILE A 46 -1.38 63.04 23.51
CA ILE A 46 -0.58 63.28 22.30
C ILE A 46 -0.45 62.00 21.48
N ALA A 47 -0.17 60.85 22.11
CA ALA A 47 -0.10 59.55 21.47
C ALA A 47 -1.44 59.17 20.85
N TYR A 48 -2.54 59.40 21.57
CA TYR A 48 -3.91 59.16 21.09
C TYR A 48 -4.21 59.94 19.80
N VAL A 49 -3.96 61.27 19.80
CA VAL A 49 -4.17 62.13 18.63
C VAL A 49 -3.21 61.77 17.49
N TRP A 50 -1.95 61.48 17.85
CA TRP A 50 -0.94 61.12 16.85
C TRP A 50 -1.25 59.79 16.15
N LEU A 51 -1.69 58.75 16.87
CA LEU A 51 -2.05 57.45 16.30
C LEU A 51 -3.18 57.59 15.26
N ASP A 52 -4.18 58.48 15.49
CA ASP A 52 -5.26 58.70 14.53
C ASP A 52 -4.89 59.65 13.38
N SER A 53 -3.68 60.26 13.43
CA SER A 53 -3.16 61.08 12.34
C SER A 53 -2.74 60.19 11.15
N SER A 54 -2.58 60.81 9.98
CA SER A 54 -2.10 60.10 8.78
C SER A 54 -0.73 59.45 8.95
N SER A 55 0.12 59.96 9.83
CA SER A 55 1.44 59.40 10.16
C SER A 55 1.33 58.20 11.10
N GLY A 56 0.45 58.28 12.10
CA GLY A 56 0.16 57.18 13.03
C GLY A 56 -0.48 56.00 12.31
N LYS A 57 -1.45 56.25 11.43
CA LYS A 57 -2.11 55.23 10.63
C LYS A 57 -1.11 54.49 9.71
N ARG A 58 -0.18 55.22 9.09
CA ARG A 58 0.90 54.61 8.30
C ARG A 58 1.86 53.77 9.16
N PHE A 59 2.14 54.25 10.37
CA PHE A 59 2.96 53.47 11.31
C PHE A 59 2.27 52.16 11.72
N ILE A 60 0.98 52.21 12.07
CA ILE A 60 0.17 51.03 12.40
C ILE A 60 0.11 50.05 11.21
N ALA A 61 -0.14 50.54 10.00
CA ALA A 61 -0.17 49.72 8.78
C ALA A 61 1.16 48.98 8.58
N LYS A 62 2.31 49.67 8.73
CA LYS A 62 3.64 49.07 8.65
C LYS A 62 3.91 48.03 9.76
N GLN A 63 3.43 48.30 10.98
CA GLN A 63 3.60 47.39 12.11
C GLN A 63 2.82 46.10 11.87
N ILE A 64 1.60 46.18 11.34
CA ILE A 64 0.81 45.01 10.97
C ILE A 64 1.44 44.27 9.79
N GLU A 65 1.97 45.00 8.78
CA GLU A 65 2.64 44.38 7.64
C GLU A 65 3.95 43.66 8.03
N GLY A 66 4.63 44.12 9.06
CA GLY A 66 5.84 43.50 9.63
C GLY A 66 5.56 42.31 10.56
N PHE A 67 4.29 42.06 10.90
CA PHE A 67 3.89 40.96 11.77
C PHE A 67 3.62 39.70 10.94
N GLU A 68 4.36 38.66 11.20
CA GLU A 68 4.18 37.33 10.61
C GLU A 68 3.69 36.37 11.70
N PHE A 69 2.57 35.69 11.42
CA PHE A 69 2.04 34.66 12.30
C PHE A 69 2.94 33.40 12.26
N GLU A 70 2.90 32.59 13.31
CA GLU A 70 3.70 31.36 13.40
C GLU A 70 3.49 30.40 12.22
N ASN A 71 2.30 30.42 11.62
CA ASN A 71 1.97 29.62 10.43
C ASN A 71 2.48 30.23 9.11
N GLY A 72 3.24 31.33 9.15
CA GLY A 72 3.75 32.02 7.98
C GLY A 72 2.74 32.95 7.29
N MET A 73 1.57 33.22 7.92
CA MET A 73 0.61 34.18 7.40
C MET A 73 1.07 35.60 7.70
N SER A 74 0.91 36.51 6.76
CA SER A 74 1.11 37.96 6.96
C SER A 74 0.01 38.77 6.29
N ILE A 75 -0.21 39.97 6.82
CA ILE A 75 -1.29 40.89 6.40
C ILE A 75 -0.66 42.16 5.85
N GLY A 76 -0.91 42.47 4.59
CA GLY A 76 -0.51 43.74 3.99
C GLY A 76 -1.66 44.74 3.95
N ILE A 77 -1.40 46.01 4.31
CA ILE A 77 -2.37 47.09 4.34
C ILE A 77 -1.83 48.26 3.54
N GLY A 78 -2.51 48.66 2.48
CA GLY A 78 -2.10 49.82 1.68
C GLY A 78 -2.32 51.17 2.40
N ALA A 79 -3.50 51.39 2.95
CA ALA A 79 -3.81 52.58 3.72
C ALA A 79 -4.96 52.36 4.73
N ILE A 80 -4.98 53.16 5.82
CA ILE A 80 -6.08 53.24 6.77
C ILE A 80 -6.69 54.64 6.71
N GLU A 81 -7.95 54.71 6.37
CA GLU A 81 -8.77 55.94 6.34
C GLU A 81 -9.81 55.92 7.48
N GLY A 82 -10.33 57.08 7.89
CA GLY A 82 -11.27 57.19 8.99
C GLY A 82 -10.58 57.25 10.35
N SER A 83 -11.20 56.78 11.45
CA SER A 83 -10.61 56.79 12.79
C SER A 83 -10.24 55.40 13.27
N LEU A 84 -9.03 55.23 13.79
CA LEU A 84 -8.61 54.02 14.47
C LEU A 84 -9.45 53.69 15.72
N TYR A 85 -10.18 54.66 16.22
CA TYR A 85 -10.97 54.57 17.44
C TYR A 85 -12.47 54.30 17.20
N GLY A 86 -12.84 54.00 15.93
CA GLY A 86 -14.22 53.73 15.57
C GLY A 86 -14.36 53.22 14.14
N GLU A 87 -15.01 54.04 13.30
CA GLU A 87 -15.18 53.69 11.90
C GLU A 87 -13.89 53.93 11.11
N MET A 88 -13.34 52.88 10.51
CA MET A 88 -12.18 52.95 9.65
C MET A 88 -12.39 52.17 8.35
N ARG A 89 -11.65 52.56 7.33
CA ARG A 89 -11.59 51.90 6.04
C ARG A 89 -10.17 51.47 5.74
N ILE A 90 -9.99 50.19 5.55
CA ILE A 90 -8.70 49.59 5.18
C ILE A 90 -8.68 49.45 3.67
N ARG A 91 -7.71 50.10 3.01
CA ARG A 91 -7.48 50.01 1.58
C ARG A 91 -6.45 48.99 1.25
N ASP A 92 -6.64 48.28 0.13
CA ASP A 92 -5.69 47.33 -0.47
C ASP A 92 -5.19 46.30 0.54
N LEU A 93 -6.13 45.68 1.26
CA LEU A 93 -5.82 44.54 2.14
C LEU A 93 -5.34 43.36 1.31
N THR A 94 -4.20 42.79 1.66
CA THR A 94 -3.65 41.53 1.10
C THR A 94 -3.36 40.54 2.21
N LEU A 95 -3.75 39.29 1.99
CA LEU A 95 -3.38 38.16 2.84
C LEU A 95 -2.33 37.33 2.10
N ARG A 96 -1.21 37.08 2.77
CA ARG A 96 -0.05 36.39 2.19
C ARG A 96 0.27 35.15 3.04
N ASP A 97 0.76 34.13 2.38
CA ASP A 97 1.36 32.95 2.98
C ASP A 97 2.81 32.83 2.46
N PRO A 98 3.60 31.80 2.85
CA PRO A 98 4.95 31.60 2.36
C PRO A 98 5.09 31.55 0.81
N LYS A 99 4.00 31.27 0.09
CA LYS A 99 3.96 31.25 -1.39
C LYS A 99 3.49 32.58 -2.00
N GLY A 100 3.21 33.61 -1.17
CA GLY A 100 2.80 34.94 -1.59
C GLY A 100 1.30 35.23 -1.38
N VAL A 101 0.75 36.22 -2.10
CA VAL A 101 -0.64 36.67 -1.91
C VAL A 101 -1.62 35.58 -2.36
N PHE A 102 -2.46 35.11 -1.43
CA PHE A 102 -3.54 34.17 -1.69
C PHE A 102 -4.93 34.85 -1.75
N ALA A 103 -5.13 35.94 -0.98
CA ALA A 103 -6.38 36.71 -0.99
C ALA A 103 -6.12 38.21 -0.95
N SER A 104 -7.04 39.00 -1.51
CA SER A 104 -6.95 40.47 -1.53
C SER A 104 -8.32 41.13 -1.56
N SER A 105 -8.42 42.28 -0.93
CA SER A 105 -9.60 43.14 -0.96
C SER A 105 -9.20 44.60 -1.12
N PRO A 106 -9.81 45.37 -2.04
CA PRO A 106 -9.49 46.78 -2.21
C PRO A 106 -10.04 47.63 -1.08
N LEU A 107 -11.07 47.17 -0.38
CA LEU A 107 -11.73 47.91 0.69
C LEU A 107 -12.28 46.97 1.77
N VAL A 108 -11.97 47.25 3.01
CA VAL A 108 -12.59 46.66 4.19
C VAL A 108 -13.06 47.76 5.10
N GLU A 109 -14.34 47.78 5.45
CA GLU A 109 -14.95 48.74 6.36
C GLU A 109 -15.09 48.09 7.73
N VAL A 110 -14.52 48.72 8.74
CA VAL A 110 -14.51 48.22 10.12
C VAL A 110 -15.04 49.32 11.04
N ASP A 111 -16.02 48.99 11.83
CA ASP A 111 -16.47 49.78 12.96
C ASP A 111 -16.27 48.96 14.24
N TRP A 112 -15.35 49.41 15.10
CA TRP A 112 -14.94 48.67 16.29
C TRP A 112 -14.73 49.57 17.50
N ARG A 113 -14.60 48.98 18.67
CA ARG A 113 -14.34 49.64 19.95
C ARG A 113 -12.97 49.26 20.48
N PRO A 114 -11.89 49.97 20.10
CA PRO A 114 -10.53 49.58 20.46
C PRO A 114 -10.24 49.53 21.95
N PHE A 115 -10.95 50.33 22.76
CA PHE A 115 -10.73 50.33 24.21
C PHE A 115 -11.27 49.09 24.93
N ALA A 116 -12.15 48.31 24.30
CA ALA A 116 -12.55 46.99 24.79
C ALA A 116 -11.38 46.04 24.84
N PHE A 117 -10.40 46.21 23.93
CA PHE A 117 -9.19 45.37 23.87
C PHE A 117 -8.30 45.49 25.13
N ILE A 118 -8.40 46.57 25.90
CA ILE A 118 -7.72 46.70 27.21
C ILE A 118 -8.21 45.60 28.18
N GLY A 119 -9.46 45.13 28.01
CA GLY A 119 -10.05 44.03 28.76
C GLY A 119 -9.99 42.68 28.01
N SER A 120 -9.08 42.51 27.06
CA SER A 120 -9.01 41.32 26.23
C SER A 120 -10.29 41.00 25.44
N HIS A 121 -10.99 42.09 25.00
CA HIS A 121 -12.24 41.98 24.26
C HIS A 121 -12.11 42.64 22.87
N VAL A 122 -12.29 41.89 21.80
CA VAL A 122 -12.39 42.41 20.42
C VAL A 122 -13.87 42.70 20.10
N ASP A 123 -14.27 43.96 20.20
CA ASP A 123 -15.64 44.40 19.95
C ASP A 123 -15.74 45.11 18.59
N ILE A 124 -16.29 44.40 17.60
CA ILE A 124 -16.51 44.87 16.23
C ILE A 124 -18.00 45.00 15.98
N ARG A 125 -18.49 46.22 15.90
CA ARG A 125 -19.90 46.50 15.59
C ARG A 125 -20.26 46.12 14.15
N SER A 126 -19.34 46.37 13.21
CA SER A 126 -19.54 46.03 11.81
C SER A 126 -18.21 45.78 11.10
N LEU A 127 -18.14 44.65 10.38
CA LEU A 127 -17.05 44.29 9.48
C LEU A 127 -17.65 44.01 8.10
N ILE A 128 -17.46 44.94 7.17
CA ILE A 128 -18.01 44.84 5.82
C ILE A 128 -16.85 44.77 4.82
N VAL A 129 -16.83 43.69 4.04
CA VAL A 129 -15.95 43.52 2.88
C VAL A 129 -16.78 43.53 1.61
N PRO A 130 -16.86 44.69 0.89
CA PRO A 130 -17.68 44.78 -0.31
C PRO A 130 -17.26 43.83 -1.41
N TRP A 131 -15.95 43.61 -1.56
CA TRP A 131 -15.37 42.68 -2.53
C TRP A 131 -14.04 42.12 -2.03
N MET A 132 -13.88 40.81 -2.14
CA MET A 132 -12.64 40.07 -1.89
C MET A 132 -12.36 39.14 -3.07
N ARG A 133 -11.09 38.90 -3.38
CA ARG A 133 -10.66 37.92 -4.36
C ARG A 133 -9.79 36.88 -3.69
N LEU A 134 -10.16 35.60 -3.81
CA LEU A 134 -9.38 34.45 -3.40
C LEU A 134 -8.74 33.83 -4.65
N ARG A 135 -7.43 33.93 -4.76
CA ARG A 135 -6.67 33.49 -5.95
C ARG A 135 -6.34 32.01 -5.93
N ARG A 136 -6.06 31.47 -4.77
CA ARG A 136 -5.72 30.08 -4.48
C ARG A 136 -5.99 29.75 -3.02
N LEU A 137 -5.96 28.47 -2.68
CA LEU A 137 -5.94 28.06 -1.28
C LEU A 137 -4.62 28.47 -0.62
N PRO A 138 -4.65 28.91 0.66
CA PRO A 138 -3.43 29.22 1.40
C PRO A 138 -2.59 27.97 1.64
N ALA A 139 -1.27 28.14 1.68
CA ALA A 139 -0.31 27.10 2.03
C ALA A 139 0.49 27.56 3.25
N PHE A 140 -0.05 27.27 4.43
CA PHE A 140 0.58 27.63 5.70
C PHE A 140 1.67 26.65 6.11
N ASN A 141 2.63 27.11 6.92
CA ASN A 141 3.58 26.26 7.62
C ASN A 141 2.85 25.45 8.72
N GLU A 142 3.37 24.27 9.01
CA GLU A 142 2.89 23.50 10.15
C GLU A 142 3.22 24.24 11.45
N THR A 143 2.21 24.54 12.26
CA THR A 143 2.39 25.15 13.58
C THR A 143 2.69 24.07 14.61
N PRO A 144 3.62 24.32 15.55
CA PRO A 144 3.85 23.41 16.68
C PRO A 144 2.54 23.17 17.45
N PRO A 145 2.33 21.97 18.00
CA PRO A 145 1.17 21.67 18.81
C PRO A 145 1.15 22.56 20.05
N THR A 146 0.04 23.26 20.30
CA THR A 146 -0.16 24.12 21.46
C THR A 146 -1.12 23.48 22.46
N ASN A 147 -0.86 23.65 23.76
CA ASN A 147 -1.76 23.26 24.84
C ASN A 147 -2.78 24.35 25.18
N GLU A 148 -2.95 25.35 24.33
CA GLU A 148 -3.93 26.41 24.52
C GLU A 148 -5.37 25.86 24.51
N PRO A 149 -6.29 26.47 25.28
CA PRO A 149 -7.70 26.09 25.28
C PRO A 149 -8.32 26.17 23.89
N LEU A 150 -9.34 25.34 23.61
CA LEU A 150 -10.05 25.34 22.32
C LEU A 150 -10.74 26.68 22.03
N LEU A 151 -11.13 27.42 23.06
CA LEU A 151 -11.61 28.79 22.98
C LEU A 151 -10.49 29.72 23.42
N PRO A 152 -10.19 30.79 22.66
CA PRO A 152 -9.19 31.76 23.06
C PRO A 152 -9.60 32.47 24.37
N ASP A 153 -8.63 32.84 25.19
CA ASP A 153 -8.82 33.73 26.35
C ASP A 153 -9.10 35.20 25.91
N LEU A 154 -9.77 35.35 24.79
CA LEU A 154 -10.10 36.63 24.16
C LEU A 154 -11.58 36.62 23.83
N ASP A 155 -12.31 37.55 24.41
CA ASP A 155 -13.71 37.79 24.05
C ASP A 155 -13.80 38.38 22.64
N ILE A 156 -14.70 37.88 21.82
CA ILE A 156 -14.88 38.31 20.43
C ILE A 156 -16.34 38.59 20.16
N ASP A 157 -16.64 39.86 19.86
CA ASP A 157 -17.92 40.31 19.39
C ASP A 157 -17.85 40.88 17.98
N ILE A 158 -18.59 40.26 17.04
CA ILE A 158 -18.81 40.80 15.70
C ILE A 158 -20.33 40.86 15.48
N ALA A 159 -20.92 42.02 15.70
CA ALA A 159 -22.37 42.17 15.63
C ALA A 159 -22.90 42.09 14.19
N ASN A 160 -22.11 42.50 13.21
CA ASN A 160 -22.46 42.44 11.79
C ASN A 160 -21.23 42.11 10.93
N LEU A 161 -21.17 40.92 10.42
CA LEU A 161 -20.15 40.45 9.48
C LEU A 161 -20.76 40.34 8.08
N GLN A 162 -20.22 41.04 7.08
CA GLN A 162 -20.69 40.97 5.70
C GLN A 162 -19.51 40.90 4.73
N LEU A 163 -19.30 39.74 4.10
CA LEU A 163 -18.48 39.59 2.90
C LEU A 163 -19.46 39.54 1.72
N ARG A 164 -19.72 40.71 1.11
CA ARG A 164 -20.80 40.83 0.11
C ARG A 164 -20.49 40.08 -1.18
N ARG A 165 -19.20 40.05 -1.58
CA ARG A 165 -18.75 39.39 -2.78
C ARG A 165 -17.34 38.83 -2.57
N ILE A 166 -17.19 37.52 -2.72
CA ILE A 166 -15.93 36.79 -2.71
C ILE A 166 -15.79 36.15 -4.09
N ASP A 167 -14.93 36.66 -4.95
CA ASP A 167 -14.60 36.05 -6.23
C ASP A 167 -13.48 35.04 -5.98
N ILE A 168 -13.76 33.75 -6.23
CA ILE A 168 -12.86 32.62 -6.06
C ILE A 168 -12.35 32.21 -7.45
N ASP A 169 -11.04 32.28 -7.65
CA ASP A 169 -10.41 31.99 -8.95
C ASP A 169 -10.32 30.47 -9.23
N ALA A 170 -10.22 30.11 -10.49
CA ALA A 170 -10.15 28.72 -10.96
C ALA A 170 -9.05 27.83 -10.31
N PRO A 171 -7.86 28.35 -9.91
CA PRO A 171 -6.88 27.52 -9.21
C PRO A 171 -7.34 26.90 -7.89
N VAL A 172 -8.46 27.33 -7.32
CA VAL A 172 -9.03 26.77 -6.07
C VAL A 172 -9.77 25.46 -6.33
N THR A 173 -10.56 25.37 -7.41
CA THR A 173 -11.46 24.23 -7.68
C THR A 173 -11.50 23.80 -9.15
N GLY A 174 -10.72 24.43 -10.02
CA GLY A 174 -10.80 24.25 -11.46
C GLY A 174 -11.81 25.18 -12.15
N GLN A 175 -12.71 25.82 -11.40
CA GLN A 175 -13.73 26.75 -11.89
C GLN A 175 -13.75 28.03 -11.07
N ARG A 176 -14.39 29.07 -11.61
CA ARG A 176 -14.55 30.34 -10.90
C ARG A 176 -15.88 30.33 -10.13
N HIS A 177 -15.82 30.78 -8.89
CA HIS A 177 -17.01 30.89 -8.05
C HIS A 177 -17.18 32.31 -7.52
N ARG A 178 -18.42 32.66 -7.19
CA ARG A 178 -18.75 33.91 -6.49
C ARG A 178 -19.54 33.53 -5.25
N ALA A 179 -18.96 33.83 -4.09
CA ALA A 179 -19.57 33.58 -2.80
C ALA A 179 -19.93 34.88 -2.06
N SER A 180 -20.82 34.76 -1.10
CA SER A 180 -21.11 35.77 -0.09
C SER A 180 -21.19 35.11 1.28
N LEU A 181 -20.88 35.88 2.35
CA LEU A 181 -20.98 35.43 3.73
C LEU A 181 -21.59 36.56 4.56
N ASN A 182 -22.62 36.25 5.34
CA ASN A 182 -23.19 37.14 6.31
C ASN A 182 -23.27 36.44 7.66
N GLY A 183 -22.99 37.13 8.75
CA GLY A 183 -23.02 36.49 10.05
C GLY A 183 -22.88 37.46 11.22
N LYS A 184 -22.95 36.89 12.41
CA LYS A 184 -22.64 37.51 13.68
C LYS A 184 -21.95 36.48 14.58
N VAL A 185 -21.03 36.98 15.41
CA VAL A 185 -20.26 36.14 16.34
C VAL A 185 -20.28 36.89 17.70
N HIS A 186 -20.61 36.18 18.74
CA HIS A 186 -20.45 36.58 20.11
C HIS A 186 -19.81 35.45 20.90
N ILE A 187 -18.58 35.63 21.30
CA ILE A 187 -17.82 34.69 22.13
C ILE A 187 -17.24 35.50 23.28
N ALA A 188 -17.88 35.46 24.43
CA ALA A 188 -17.49 36.17 25.64
C ALA A 188 -18.01 35.41 26.85
N ASP A 189 -17.33 35.49 27.99
CA ASP A 189 -17.77 34.93 29.26
C ASP A 189 -18.20 33.46 29.18
N ARG A 190 -17.46 32.62 28.41
CA ARG A 190 -17.77 31.23 28.09
C ARG A 190 -19.05 31.02 27.25
N THR A 191 -19.70 32.07 26.85
CA THR A 191 -20.86 32.04 25.97
C THR A 191 -20.40 32.11 24.52
N ALA A 192 -20.96 31.28 23.65
CA ALA A 192 -20.73 31.37 22.21
C ALA A 192 -22.08 31.39 21.47
N VAL A 193 -22.36 32.47 20.76
CA VAL A 193 -23.52 32.60 19.87
C VAL A 193 -22.99 32.97 18.48
N VAL A 194 -23.08 32.03 17.55
CA VAL A 194 -22.59 32.20 16.17
C VAL A 194 -23.74 31.93 15.21
N SER A 195 -24.01 32.88 14.33
CA SER A 195 -24.94 32.68 13.23
C SER A 195 -24.28 33.16 11.94
N ALA A 196 -24.14 32.28 10.96
CA ALA A 196 -23.56 32.63 9.67
C ALA A 196 -24.29 31.96 8.52
N ARG A 197 -24.37 32.65 7.39
CA ARG A 197 -24.93 32.18 6.14
C ARG A 197 -23.96 32.48 5.02
N ALA A 198 -23.51 31.42 4.34
CA ALA A 198 -22.72 31.54 3.14
C ALA A 198 -23.51 31.02 1.93
N ALA A 199 -23.32 31.65 0.79
CA ALA A 199 -23.95 31.20 -0.44
C ALA A 199 -23.06 31.49 -1.63
N THR A 200 -23.09 30.60 -2.65
CA THR A 200 -22.49 30.88 -3.94
C THR A 200 -23.55 31.19 -4.99
N THR A 201 -23.22 32.09 -5.92
CA THR A 201 -24.10 32.48 -7.01
C THR A 201 -23.67 31.88 -8.33
N ALA A 202 -24.54 31.11 -8.96
CA ALA A 202 -24.32 30.58 -10.30
C ALA A 202 -24.65 31.60 -11.38
N GLY A 203 -23.96 31.53 -12.50
CA GLY A 203 -24.21 32.35 -13.70
C GLY A 203 -23.08 33.31 -14.05
N ALA A 204 -23.15 33.91 -15.22
CA ALA A 204 -22.15 34.85 -15.76
C ALA A 204 -20.67 34.33 -15.70
N GLY A 205 -20.45 33.04 -15.96
CA GLY A 205 -19.12 32.40 -15.92
C GLY A 205 -18.63 32.01 -14.52
N PHE A 206 -19.53 31.94 -13.55
CA PHE A 206 -19.29 31.43 -12.20
C PHE A 206 -20.14 30.19 -11.96
N ALA A 207 -19.52 29.12 -11.46
CA ALA A 207 -20.20 27.97 -10.90
C ALA A 207 -20.64 28.27 -9.46
N GLY A 208 -21.79 27.74 -9.03
CA GLY A 208 -22.30 27.99 -7.70
C GLY A 208 -23.71 27.48 -7.52
N GLY A 209 -24.42 28.00 -6.51
CA GLY A 209 -25.75 27.59 -6.10
C GLY A 209 -25.73 26.87 -4.75
N GLU A 210 -24.59 26.86 -4.07
CA GLU A 210 -24.48 26.36 -2.71
C GLU A 210 -25.11 27.32 -1.71
N SER A 211 -25.62 26.73 -0.64
CA SER A 211 -25.95 27.45 0.59
C SER A 211 -25.44 26.70 1.81
N ALA A 212 -24.81 27.42 2.73
CA ALA A 212 -24.40 26.90 4.03
C ALA A 212 -24.95 27.82 5.15
N VAL A 213 -25.55 27.23 6.16
CA VAL A 213 -26.08 27.93 7.33
C VAL A 213 -25.54 27.26 8.58
N ILE A 214 -25.01 28.05 9.50
CA ILE A 214 -24.63 27.61 10.83
C ILE A 214 -25.30 28.53 11.86
N ASP A 215 -25.96 27.92 12.84
CA ASP A 215 -26.47 28.58 14.03
C ASP A 215 -26.03 27.79 15.27
N LEU A 216 -25.16 28.35 16.07
CA LEU A 216 -24.68 27.82 17.34
C LEU A 216 -25.10 28.73 18.46
N ARG A 217 -25.69 28.18 19.50
CA ARG A 217 -26.01 28.85 20.74
C ARG A 217 -25.56 28.02 21.92
N ALA A 218 -24.46 28.43 22.51
CA ALA A 218 -23.84 27.79 23.66
C ALA A 218 -23.78 28.80 24.80
N VAL A 219 -24.77 28.77 25.72
CA VAL A 219 -24.95 29.74 26.79
C VAL A 219 -25.00 28.99 28.13
N PRO A 220 -23.88 28.93 28.89
CA PRO A 220 -23.81 28.24 30.18
C PRO A 220 -24.80 28.75 31.23
N GLU A 221 -25.04 30.05 31.27
CA GLU A 221 -25.95 30.67 32.26
C GLU A 221 -27.39 30.14 32.14
N THR A 222 -27.88 29.90 30.93
CA THR A 222 -29.19 29.31 30.68
C THR A 222 -29.15 27.80 30.47
N ASN A 223 -27.96 27.19 30.64
CA ASN A 223 -27.68 25.77 30.40
C ASN A 223 -28.14 25.31 28.99
N THR A 224 -27.84 26.11 27.96
CA THR A 224 -28.31 25.87 26.59
C THR A 224 -27.16 25.53 25.66
N LEU A 225 -27.32 24.47 24.87
CA LEU A 225 -26.42 24.11 23.77
C LEU A 225 -27.26 23.69 22.57
N ASP A 226 -27.49 24.62 21.65
CA ASP A 226 -28.19 24.37 20.39
C ASP A 226 -27.23 24.55 19.22
N LEU A 227 -27.22 23.60 18.30
CA LEU A 227 -26.41 23.62 17.06
C LEU A 227 -27.28 23.24 15.87
N THR A 228 -27.22 24.06 14.83
CA THR A 228 -27.78 23.73 13.52
C THR A 228 -26.73 24.06 12.46
N PHE A 229 -26.42 23.11 11.62
CA PHE A 229 -25.62 23.32 10.41
C PHE A 229 -26.33 22.67 9.22
N ARG A 230 -26.54 23.43 8.15
CA ARG A 230 -27.11 22.94 6.89
C ARG A 230 -26.22 23.33 5.75
N LEU A 231 -25.97 22.36 4.86
CA LEU A 231 -25.26 22.55 3.61
C LEU A 231 -26.12 21.98 2.48
N ASP A 232 -26.31 22.78 1.45
CA ASP A 232 -26.89 22.39 0.17
C ASP A 232 -25.87 22.74 -0.92
N ALA A 233 -25.34 21.72 -1.60
CA ALA A 233 -24.26 21.85 -2.58
C ALA A 233 -24.64 21.17 -3.89
N PRO A 234 -24.74 21.90 -5.02
CA PRO A 234 -25.02 21.32 -6.33
C PRO A 234 -23.81 20.55 -6.89
N ALA A 235 -24.06 19.75 -7.94
CA ALA A 235 -23.06 18.85 -8.54
C ALA A 235 -21.83 19.56 -9.16
N GLU A 236 -21.94 20.83 -9.52
CA GLU A 236 -20.90 21.60 -10.21
C GLU A 236 -20.45 22.84 -9.39
N GLY A 237 -20.68 22.83 -8.09
CA GLY A 237 -20.38 23.95 -7.24
C GLY A 237 -18.96 23.95 -6.64
N LEU A 238 -18.77 24.86 -5.69
CA LEU A 238 -17.50 25.01 -4.94
C LEU A 238 -17.16 23.74 -4.17
N ILE A 239 -18.14 23.14 -3.51
CA ILE A 239 -17.96 21.92 -2.71
C ILE A 239 -17.59 20.73 -3.63
N ALA A 240 -18.28 20.62 -4.77
CA ALA A 240 -17.97 19.59 -5.78
C ALA A 240 -16.52 19.74 -6.30
N GLY A 241 -16.08 20.96 -6.57
CA GLY A 241 -14.71 21.25 -7.01
C GLY A 241 -13.65 20.96 -5.96
N LEU A 242 -13.94 21.22 -4.67
CA LEU A 242 -13.02 20.95 -3.56
C LEU A 242 -12.94 19.46 -3.21
N THR A 243 -14.03 18.72 -3.32
CA THR A 243 -14.12 17.31 -2.90
C THR A 243 -13.94 16.32 -4.06
N GLY A 244 -14.10 16.78 -5.31
CA GLY A 244 -14.15 15.93 -6.50
C GLY A 244 -15.46 15.13 -6.64
N ILE A 245 -16.48 15.42 -5.81
CA ILE A 245 -17.77 14.73 -5.80
C ILE A 245 -18.74 15.48 -6.72
N ALA A 246 -18.93 14.99 -7.94
CA ALA A 246 -19.77 15.61 -8.96
C ALA A 246 -21.25 15.17 -8.85
N GLN A 247 -21.81 15.20 -7.65
CA GLN A 247 -23.23 14.93 -7.37
C GLN A 247 -23.76 15.94 -6.36
N PRO A 248 -25.06 16.31 -6.42
CA PRO A 248 -25.65 17.17 -5.41
C PRO A 248 -25.52 16.57 -4.02
N MET A 249 -25.09 17.36 -3.03
CA MET A 249 -24.91 16.91 -1.65
C MET A 249 -25.67 17.81 -0.69
N GLN A 250 -26.41 17.19 0.21
CA GLN A 250 -27.07 17.88 1.31
C GLN A 250 -26.60 17.29 2.63
N LEU A 251 -26.26 18.16 3.60
CA LEU A 251 -25.93 17.76 4.96
C LEU A 251 -26.79 18.60 5.92
N ASP A 252 -27.40 17.94 6.88
CA ASP A 252 -28.12 18.54 8.00
C ASP A 252 -27.58 17.98 9.30
N LEU A 253 -26.94 18.85 10.09
CA LEU A 253 -26.54 18.56 11.45
C LEU A 253 -27.37 19.44 12.37
N SER A 254 -28.18 18.84 13.22
CA SER A 254 -28.97 19.54 14.19
C SER A 254 -28.90 18.87 15.54
N GLY A 255 -28.86 19.66 16.60
CA GLY A 255 -28.87 19.13 17.95
C GLY A 255 -29.26 20.19 18.97
N LYS A 256 -29.90 19.75 20.06
CA LYS A 256 -30.36 20.56 21.16
C LYS A 256 -30.12 19.87 22.49
N GLY A 257 -29.96 20.69 23.50
CA GLY A 257 -29.77 20.21 24.85
C GLY A 257 -29.05 21.19 25.75
N ASP A 258 -28.36 20.64 26.71
CA ASP A 258 -27.55 21.37 27.66
C ASP A 258 -26.15 20.75 27.82
N TRP A 259 -25.34 21.34 28.68
CA TRP A 259 -23.97 20.88 28.95
C TRP A 259 -23.88 19.47 29.58
N GLN A 260 -24.97 18.98 30.17
CA GLN A 260 -25.06 17.68 30.79
C GLN A 260 -25.68 16.61 29.84
N ALA A 261 -26.62 17.06 28.99
CA ALA A 261 -27.39 16.20 28.12
C ALA A 261 -27.75 16.85 26.78
N TRP A 262 -26.94 16.62 25.78
CA TRP A 262 -27.17 17.12 24.41
C TRP A 262 -27.50 15.96 23.47
N ASN A 263 -28.46 16.15 22.56
CA ASN A 263 -28.84 15.20 21.51
C ASN A 263 -28.89 15.91 20.17
N GLY A 264 -28.31 15.27 19.16
CA GLY A 264 -28.31 15.74 17.79
C GLY A 264 -28.37 14.63 16.78
N ALA A 265 -28.48 14.99 15.52
CA ALA A 265 -28.40 14.07 14.39
C ALA A 265 -27.67 14.72 13.22
N LEU A 266 -26.84 13.94 12.56
CA LEU A 266 -26.24 14.26 11.27
C LEU A 266 -26.91 13.41 10.21
N LYS A 267 -27.52 14.04 9.22
CA LYS A 267 -28.14 13.42 8.05
C LYS A 267 -27.47 13.92 6.79
N GLY A 268 -27.34 13.07 5.81
CA GLY A 268 -26.78 13.43 4.52
C GLY A 268 -27.48 12.75 3.37
N THR A 269 -27.47 13.41 2.20
CA THR A 269 -27.87 12.82 0.92
C THR A 269 -26.83 13.13 -0.14
N LEU A 270 -26.69 12.24 -1.12
CA LEU A 270 -25.87 12.41 -2.30
C LEU A 270 -26.71 12.04 -3.52
N GLY A 271 -27.06 13.02 -4.36
CA GLY A 271 -28.15 12.86 -5.30
C GLY A 271 -29.46 12.50 -4.59
N ASP A 272 -30.13 11.46 -5.12
CA ASP A 272 -31.37 10.94 -4.53
C ASP A 272 -31.14 9.88 -3.45
N GLN A 273 -29.88 9.58 -3.12
CA GLN A 273 -29.52 8.52 -2.17
C GLN A 273 -29.19 9.09 -0.78
N SER A 274 -29.67 8.42 0.27
CA SER A 274 -29.24 8.71 1.63
C SER A 274 -27.77 8.36 1.82
N LEU A 275 -26.94 9.33 2.21
CA LEU A 275 -25.55 9.14 2.59
C LEU A 275 -25.43 8.52 3.99
N GLY A 276 -26.41 8.78 4.86
CA GLY A 276 -26.45 8.22 6.21
C GLY A 276 -27.26 9.04 7.19
N ASN A 277 -27.42 8.46 8.37
CA ASN A 277 -28.04 9.09 9.53
C ASN A 277 -27.29 8.68 10.79
N ILE A 278 -26.68 9.64 11.47
CA ILE A 278 -25.90 9.43 12.69
C ILE A 278 -26.55 10.21 13.82
N ALA A 279 -26.98 9.52 14.86
CA ALA A 279 -27.39 10.12 16.12
C ALA A 279 -26.13 10.53 16.91
N LEU A 280 -26.11 11.77 17.36
CA LEU A 280 -25.05 12.35 18.16
C LEU A 280 -25.57 12.60 19.57
N THR A 281 -24.81 12.23 20.58
CA THR A 281 -25.17 12.51 21.97
C THR A 281 -23.95 12.98 22.75
N ALA A 282 -24.17 13.90 23.66
CA ALA A 282 -23.20 14.26 24.70
C ALA A 282 -23.84 14.11 26.07
N ARG A 283 -23.14 13.48 27.00
CA ARG A 283 -23.57 13.22 28.38
C ARG A 283 -22.39 13.41 29.31
N ASN A 284 -22.38 14.47 30.09
CA ASN A 284 -21.35 14.71 31.12
C ASN A 284 -19.92 14.50 30.61
N GLY A 285 -19.55 15.11 29.49
CA GLY A 285 -18.22 14.96 28.87
C GLY A 285 -17.99 13.67 28.05
N THR A 286 -18.99 12.78 27.99
CA THR A 286 -18.97 11.62 27.10
C THR A 286 -19.78 11.93 25.85
N PHE A 287 -19.13 11.81 24.69
CA PHE A 287 -19.73 12.02 23.37
C PHE A 287 -19.92 10.67 22.69
N ALA A 288 -21.04 10.51 21.99
CA ALA A 288 -21.25 9.32 21.17
C ALA A 288 -21.86 9.69 19.80
N ALA A 289 -21.44 8.94 18.78
CA ALA A 289 -21.97 8.98 17.43
C ALA A 289 -22.40 7.58 17.02
N ARG A 290 -23.69 7.38 16.77
CA ARG A 290 -24.26 6.07 16.41
C ARG A 290 -25.18 6.19 15.22
N GLY A 291 -25.01 5.26 14.28
CA GLY A 291 -25.85 5.23 13.09
C GLY A 291 -25.25 4.45 11.96
N THR A 292 -25.69 4.75 10.76
CA THR A 292 -25.21 4.13 9.55
C THR A 292 -24.84 5.18 8.51
N MET A 293 -23.85 4.88 7.71
CA MET A 293 -23.41 5.66 6.55
C MET A 293 -23.20 4.78 5.32
N ARG A 294 -23.23 5.41 4.15
CA ARG A 294 -22.89 4.79 2.86
C ARG A 294 -21.64 5.47 2.24
N PRO A 295 -20.46 5.26 2.83
CA PRO A 295 -19.24 5.92 2.35
C PRO A 295 -18.86 5.53 0.92
N ALA A 296 -19.33 4.38 0.45
CA ALA A 296 -19.15 3.91 -0.92
C ALA A 296 -19.71 4.89 -1.98
N LEU A 297 -20.69 5.72 -1.63
CA LEU A 297 -21.20 6.76 -2.52
C LEU A 297 -20.18 7.88 -2.77
N LEU A 298 -19.24 8.08 -1.84
CA LEU A 298 -18.20 9.11 -1.90
C LEU A 298 -16.91 8.59 -2.54
N LEU A 299 -16.71 7.27 -2.59
CA LEU A 299 -15.45 6.62 -2.97
C LEU A 299 -15.63 5.78 -4.23
N LYS A 300 -14.95 6.14 -5.32
CA LYS A 300 -15.07 5.47 -6.64
C LYS A 300 -14.12 4.29 -6.85
N SER A 301 -13.39 3.83 -5.83
CA SER A 301 -12.33 2.81 -5.94
C SER A 301 -12.57 1.62 -5.01
N GLN A 302 -11.64 0.68 -4.97
CA GLN A 302 -11.70 -0.52 -4.12
C GLN A 302 -12.11 -0.27 -2.65
N PRO A 303 -11.68 0.82 -1.97
CA PRO A 303 -12.22 1.14 -0.65
C PRO A 303 -13.75 1.30 -0.63
N GLY A 304 -14.37 1.76 -1.73
CA GLY A 304 -15.81 1.86 -1.85
C GLY A 304 -16.51 0.51 -1.77
N THR A 305 -16.02 -0.54 -2.42
CA THR A 305 -16.61 -1.88 -2.37
C THR A 305 -16.54 -2.48 -0.96
N LEU A 306 -15.43 -2.28 -0.25
CA LEU A 306 -15.30 -2.72 1.14
C LEU A 306 -16.33 -2.05 2.06
N LEU A 307 -16.62 -0.76 1.86
CA LEU A 307 -17.53 0.05 2.66
C LEU A 307 -19.00 -0.06 2.22
N ALA A 308 -19.29 -0.75 1.12
CA ALA A 308 -20.64 -0.96 0.61
C ALA A 308 -21.33 -2.16 1.31
N PRO A 309 -22.69 -2.21 1.29
CA PRO A 309 -23.60 -1.17 0.85
C PRO A 309 -23.78 -0.06 1.90
N GLU A 310 -23.70 -0.39 3.18
CA GLU A 310 -23.89 0.50 4.32
C GLU A 310 -22.96 0.10 5.43
N THR A 311 -22.37 1.07 6.11
CA THR A 311 -21.43 0.86 7.20
C THR A 311 -22.01 1.38 8.50
N ALA A 312 -22.12 0.54 9.51
CA ALA A 312 -22.52 0.91 10.87
C ALA A 312 -21.38 1.60 11.60
N ILE A 313 -21.70 2.64 12.37
CA ILE A 313 -20.78 3.44 13.17
C ILE A 313 -21.30 3.48 14.61
N ASP A 314 -20.47 3.11 15.57
CA ASP A 314 -20.67 3.31 17.00
C ASP A 314 -19.35 3.82 17.59
N ILE A 315 -19.28 5.12 17.81
CA ILE A 315 -18.13 5.81 18.37
C ILE A 315 -18.53 6.41 19.69
N THR A 316 -17.76 6.18 20.73
CA THR A 316 -17.91 6.82 22.03
C THR A 316 -16.56 7.40 22.44
N THR A 317 -16.55 8.62 22.94
CA THR A 317 -15.34 9.23 23.47
C THR A 317 -15.64 10.02 24.72
N THR A 318 -14.76 9.94 25.70
CA THR A 318 -14.80 10.79 26.88
C THR A 318 -13.75 11.87 26.72
N ALA A 319 -14.19 13.12 26.75
CA ALA A 319 -13.30 14.27 26.63
C ALA A 319 -12.91 14.78 28.02
N ASN A 320 -11.62 15.01 28.20
CA ASN A 320 -11.07 15.74 29.34
C ASN A 320 -10.12 16.80 28.76
N GLU A 321 -10.57 18.05 28.72
CA GLU A 321 -9.91 19.13 27.99
C GLU A 321 -9.71 18.76 26.51
N ARG A 322 -8.45 18.63 26.06
CA ARG A 322 -8.09 18.26 24.68
C ARG A 322 -7.74 16.77 24.52
N ARG A 323 -7.96 15.96 25.56
CA ARG A 323 -7.71 14.52 25.57
C ARG A 323 -9.01 13.75 25.41
N PHE A 324 -9.02 12.82 24.48
CA PHE A 324 -10.18 12.03 24.10
C PHE A 324 -9.86 10.55 24.29
N ASP A 325 -10.52 9.91 25.26
CA ASP A 325 -10.50 8.45 25.39
C ASP A 325 -11.53 7.87 24.42
N LEU A 326 -11.04 7.33 23.31
CA LEU A 326 -11.83 6.89 22.16
C LEU A 326 -12.15 5.39 22.28
N ALA A 327 -13.39 5.04 22.03
CA ALA A 327 -13.82 3.68 21.70
C ALA A 327 -14.72 3.72 20.46
N ALA A 328 -14.35 3.00 19.41
CA ALA A 328 -15.09 2.98 18.15
C ALA A 328 -15.30 1.55 17.66
N ARG A 329 -16.49 1.30 17.10
CA ARG A 329 -16.84 0.11 16.33
C ARG A 329 -17.43 0.56 15.01
N ILE A 330 -16.78 0.14 13.94
CA ILE A 330 -17.18 0.49 12.58
C ILE A 330 -17.18 -0.80 11.76
N GLY A 331 -18.23 -1.05 10.99
CA GLY A 331 -18.24 -2.26 10.18
C GLY A 331 -19.53 -2.49 9.42
N ASN A 332 -19.47 -3.51 8.59
CA ASN A 332 -20.58 -4.03 7.79
C ASN A 332 -20.41 -5.54 7.57
N GLU A 333 -21.08 -6.12 6.59
CA GLU A 333 -20.92 -7.53 6.23
C GLU A 333 -19.52 -7.87 5.66
N ASN A 334 -18.75 -6.89 5.19
CA ASN A 334 -17.45 -7.08 4.56
C ASN A 334 -16.28 -6.99 5.53
N PHE A 335 -16.41 -6.17 6.58
CA PHE A 335 -15.36 -5.98 7.58
C PHE A 335 -15.92 -5.56 8.95
N ALA A 336 -15.11 -5.73 9.97
CA ALA A 336 -15.33 -5.16 11.30
C ALA A 336 -14.04 -4.46 11.77
N LEU A 337 -14.17 -3.25 12.30
CA LEU A 337 -13.09 -2.45 12.87
C LEU A 337 -13.47 -2.06 14.29
N ASP A 338 -12.61 -2.35 15.23
CA ASP A 338 -12.67 -1.89 16.61
C ASP A 338 -11.47 -0.99 16.89
N ALA A 339 -11.67 0.20 17.48
CA ALA A 339 -10.56 1.08 17.87
C ALA A 339 -10.75 1.52 19.32
N LYS A 340 -9.65 1.57 20.07
CA LYS A 340 -9.64 2.04 21.46
C LYS A 340 -8.29 2.66 21.81
N GLY A 341 -8.29 3.83 22.47
CA GLY A 341 -7.06 4.48 22.91
C GLY A 341 -7.22 5.96 23.15
N LEU A 342 -6.15 6.61 23.54
CA LEU A 342 -6.13 8.04 23.83
C LEU A 342 -5.68 8.85 22.62
N VAL A 343 -6.46 9.85 22.26
CA VAL A 343 -6.13 10.89 21.26
C VAL A 343 -5.98 12.23 21.98
N ASP A 344 -4.78 12.77 21.99
CA ASP A 344 -4.45 14.04 22.64
C ASP A 344 -4.27 15.11 21.56
N LEU A 345 -5.28 15.99 21.40
CA LEU A 345 -5.25 17.10 20.45
C LEU A 345 -4.36 18.24 20.94
N GLY A 346 -4.10 18.33 22.25
CA GLY A 346 -3.22 19.33 22.83
C GLY A 346 -1.75 19.06 22.49
N GLU A 347 -1.34 17.81 22.62
CA GLU A 347 0.01 17.36 22.28
C GLU A 347 0.13 16.86 20.82
N SER A 348 -0.97 16.90 20.04
CA SER A 348 -1.07 16.36 18.66
C SER A 348 -0.50 14.95 18.54
N ARG A 349 -0.89 14.06 19.46
CA ARG A 349 -0.38 12.69 19.53
C ARG A 349 -1.44 11.67 19.89
N MET A 350 -1.16 10.43 19.52
CA MET A 350 -1.88 9.24 19.98
C MET A 350 -1.09 8.54 21.09
N ARG A 351 -1.81 7.91 22.00
CA ARG A 351 -1.23 7.05 23.04
C ARG A 351 -1.97 5.72 23.07
N ASP A 352 -1.24 4.65 22.75
CA ASP A 352 -1.74 3.26 22.74
C ASP A 352 -3.08 3.11 22.01
N LEU A 353 -3.25 3.78 20.86
CA LEU A 353 -4.44 3.64 20.04
C LEU A 353 -4.41 2.28 19.34
N ALA A 354 -5.10 1.32 19.95
CA ALA A 354 -5.26 -0.03 19.42
C ALA A 354 -6.40 -0.06 18.39
N ILE A 355 -6.12 -0.63 17.22
CA ILE A 355 -7.09 -0.84 16.14
C ILE A 355 -7.07 -2.30 15.75
N GLY A 356 -8.22 -2.98 15.93
CA GLY A 356 -8.48 -4.33 15.45
C GLY A 356 -9.29 -4.28 14.16
N PHE A 357 -8.81 -4.85 13.09
CA PHE A 357 -9.50 -4.95 11.81
C PHE A 357 -9.68 -6.42 11.43
N ARG A 358 -10.90 -6.80 11.08
CA ARG A 358 -11.26 -8.14 10.59
C ARG A 358 -11.86 -8.02 9.21
N LEU A 359 -11.25 -8.66 8.24
CA LEU A 359 -11.77 -8.74 6.88
C LEU A 359 -12.67 -9.98 6.76
N LEU A 360 -13.96 -9.77 6.55
CA LEU A 360 -14.98 -10.82 6.48
C LEU A 360 -15.20 -11.31 5.06
N GLN A 361 -15.17 -10.40 4.08
CA GLN A 361 -15.34 -10.67 2.65
C GLN A 361 -14.11 -10.20 1.86
N PRO A 362 -13.07 -11.03 1.70
CA PRO A 362 -11.83 -10.63 1.03
C PRO A 362 -12.02 -10.19 -0.43
N GLY A 363 -12.97 -10.77 -1.15
CA GLY A 363 -13.30 -10.41 -2.54
C GLY A 363 -13.70 -8.96 -2.76
N THR A 364 -14.07 -8.23 -1.68
CA THR A 364 -14.37 -6.80 -1.75
C THR A 364 -13.12 -5.92 -1.90
N ILE A 365 -11.95 -6.43 -1.54
CA ILE A 365 -10.66 -5.74 -1.75
C ILE A 365 -10.11 -6.04 -3.14
N ALA A 366 -10.19 -7.30 -3.59
CA ALA A 366 -9.79 -7.71 -4.93
C ALA A 366 -10.60 -8.95 -5.34
N GLU A 367 -11.13 -8.99 -6.56
CA GLU A 367 -12.02 -10.05 -7.06
C GLU A 367 -11.45 -11.47 -6.86
N ASN A 368 -10.14 -11.62 -7.02
CA ASN A 368 -9.47 -12.92 -6.90
C ASN A 368 -8.95 -13.22 -5.51
N LEU A 369 -9.18 -12.32 -4.53
CA LEU A 369 -8.77 -12.52 -3.15
C LEU A 369 -9.84 -13.32 -2.42
N ASN A 370 -9.42 -14.42 -1.80
CA ASN A 370 -10.26 -15.23 -0.91
C ASN A 370 -9.50 -15.54 0.37
N GLY A 371 -10.20 -15.96 1.41
CA GLY A 371 -9.52 -16.26 2.66
C GLY A 371 -10.46 -16.45 3.83
N ALA A 372 -9.87 -16.78 4.97
CA ALA A 372 -10.57 -16.95 6.22
C ALA A 372 -9.69 -16.52 7.40
N GLY A 373 -10.31 -15.97 8.43
CA GLY A 373 -9.63 -15.56 9.65
C GLY A 373 -8.58 -14.46 9.42
N ILE A 374 -8.86 -13.52 8.51
CA ILE A 374 -7.98 -12.40 8.22
C ILE A 374 -8.21 -11.31 9.26
N VAL A 375 -7.23 -11.11 10.11
CA VAL A 375 -7.24 -10.14 11.21
C VAL A 375 -5.96 -9.33 11.18
N ALA A 376 -6.08 -8.01 11.32
CA ALA A 376 -4.97 -7.09 11.51
C ALA A 376 -5.16 -6.31 12.82
N ASN A 377 -4.21 -6.38 13.72
CA ASN A 377 -4.15 -5.59 14.93
C ASN A 377 -3.04 -4.56 14.79
N LEU A 378 -3.37 -3.28 15.02
CA LEU A 378 -2.42 -2.19 14.98
C LEU A 378 -2.43 -1.47 16.32
N THR A 379 -1.28 -0.99 16.74
CA THR A 379 -1.15 -0.06 17.88
C THR A 379 -0.37 1.15 17.41
N LEU A 380 -1.03 2.32 17.49
CA LEU A 380 -0.46 3.59 17.08
C LEU A 380 -0.06 4.39 18.34
N ASP A 381 1.19 4.81 18.41
CA ASP A 381 1.71 5.63 19.51
C ASP A 381 2.62 6.73 18.96
N GLY A 382 2.58 7.92 19.56
CA GLY A 382 3.41 9.07 19.19
C GLY A 382 2.66 10.20 18.49
N ALA A 383 3.40 11.13 17.88
CA ALA A 383 2.87 12.30 17.19
C ALA A 383 2.01 11.93 15.97
N PHE A 384 0.97 12.71 15.67
CA PHE A 384 0.10 12.46 14.49
C PHE A 384 0.88 12.45 13.18
N ALA A 385 1.86 13.36 13.05
CA ALA A 385 2.68 13.47 11.84
C ALA A 385 3.63 12.27 11.63
N ALA A 386 4.07 11.61 12.71
CA ALA A 386 5.03 10.51 12.64
C ALA A 386 4.78 9.46 13.74
N PRO A 387 3.62 8.77 13.73
CA PRO A 387 3.33 7.75 14.73
C PRO A 387 4.22 6.51 14.52
N ARG A 388 4.49 5.83 15.61
CA ARG A 388 4.98 4.45 15.56
C ARG A 388 3.78 3.52 15.44
N ILE A 389 3.79 2.62 14.46
CA ILE A 389 2.68 1.69 14.21
C ILE A 389 3.20 0.27 14.40
N ALA A 390 2.94 -0.32 15.56
CA ALA A 390 3.13 -1.75 15.73
C ALA A 390 1.96 -2.49 15.06
N TYR A 391 2.23 -3.56 14.34
CA TYR A 391 1.20 -4.33 13.67
C TYR A 391 1.39 -5.84 13.79
N GLU A 392 0.29 -6.55 13.82
CA GLU A 392 0.19 -7.99 13.72
C GLU A 392 -0.94 -8.36 12.76
N VAL A 393 -0.61 -9.14 11.73
CA VAL A 393 -1.58 -9.64 10.75
C VAL A 393 -1.61 -11.16 10.81
N ASN A 394 -2.80 -11.71 10.97
CA ASN A 394 -3.05 -13.14 11.00
C ASN A 394 -4.07 -13.52 9.93
N ALA A 395 -3.85 -14.65 9.24
CA ALA A 395 -4.84 -15.24 8.37
C ALA A 395 -4.74 -16.76 8.45
N ALA A 396 -5.85 -17.43 8.72
CA ALA A 396 -5.89 -18.89 8.66
C ALA A 396 -5.65 -19.37 7.21
N ARG A 397 -6.24 -18.65 6.26
CA ARG A 397 -6.03 -18.81 4.82
C ARG A 397 -6.11 -17.45 4.14
N LEU A 398 -5.16 -17.15 3.29
CA LEU A 398 -5.15 -16.02 2.37
C LEU A 398 -4.90 -16.56 0.97
N GLY A 399 -5.89 -16.53 0.09
CA GLY A 399 -5.82 -17.07 -1.26
C GLY A 399 -5.89 -15.97 -2.31
N PHE A 400 -5.18 -16.16 -3.39
CA PHE A 400 -5.22 -15.31 -4.57
C PHE A 400 -5.15 -16.20 -5.82
N ASN A 401 -6.21 -16.17 -6.65
CA ASN A 401 -6.44 -17.16 -7.72
C ASN A 401 -6.36 -18.60 -7.15
N ASP A 402 -5.55 -19.45 -7.76
CA ASP A 402 -5.36 -20.85 -7.37
C ASP A 402 -4.34 -21.03 -6.23
N MET A 403 -3.63 -19.98 -5.85
CA MET A 403 -2.65 -20.02 -4.76
C MET A 403 -3.26 -19.63 -3.42
N ALA A 404 -2.79 -20.24 -2.35
CA ALA A 404 -3.18 -19.90 -0.99
C ALA A 404 -2.02 -19.98 0.02
N ILE A 405 -1.92 -18.99 0.87
CA ILE A 405 -1.03 -18.95 2.02
C ILE A 405 -1.84 -19.45 3.23
N LEU A 406 -1.38 -20.50 3.88
CA LEU A 406 -2.03 -21.11 5.03
C LEU A 406 -1.27 -20.74 6.31
N GLY A 407 -2.04 -20.39 7.37
CA GLY A 407 -1.49 -20.07 8.68
C GLY A 407 -0.52 -18.88 8.67
N LEU A 408 -0.86 -17.82 7.88
CA LEU A 408 -0.08 -16.59 7.83
C LEU A 408 -0.10 -15.89 9.18
N ARG A 409 1.08 -15.49 9.62
CA ARG A 409 1.30 -14.53 10.72
C ARG A 409 2.40 -13.58 10.31
N ALA A 410 2.12 -12.30 10.36
CA ALA A 410 3.10 -11.25 10.05
C ALA A 410 3.06 -10.19 11.14
N SER A 411 4.21 -9.66 11.52
CA SER A 411 4.32 -8.62 12.52
C SER A 411 5.49 -7.70 12.24
N GLY A 412 5.42 -6.50 12.79
CA GLY A 412 6.47 -5.50 12.71
C GLY A 412 6.09 -4.21 13.42
N ALA A 413 6.97 -3.23 13.36
CA ALA A 413 6.71 -1.89 13.88
C ALA A 413 7.16 -0.84 12.83
N ALA A 414 6.20 -0.33 12.09
CA ALA A 414 6.43 0.71 11.10
C ALA A 414 6.74 2.05 11.78
N ARG A 415 7.65 2.79 11.18
CA ARG A 415 8.04 4.15 11.62
C ARG A 415 8.31 5.04 10.42
N LEU A 416 8.04 6.31 10.58
CA LEU A 416 8.45 7.31 9.60
C LEU A 416 9.92 7.66 9.83
N ASP A 417 10.73 7.58 8.78
CA ASP A 417 12.13 8.01 8.76
C ASP A 417 12.30 9.02 7.63
N ARG A 418 12.45 10.29 7.99
CA ARG A 418 12.40 11.43 7.06
C ARG A 418 11.08 11.44 6.27
N ASP A 419 11.11 11.12 4.97
CA ASP A 419 9.96 11.11 4.08
C ASP A 419 9.51 9.69 3.68
N ALA A 420 10.05 8.65 4.32
CA ALA A 420 9.74 7.27 4.00
C ALA A 420 9.24 6.50 5.24
N TRP A 421 8.16 5.74 5.07
CA TRP A 421 7.74 4.75 6.04
C TRP A 421 8.62 3.52 5.92
N ILE A 422 9.34 3.19 6.98
CA ILE A 422 10.08 1.94 7.10
C ILE A 422 9.21 0.94 7.84
N ILE A 423 8.90 -0.16 7.18
CA ILE A 423 7.98 -1.21 7.62
C ILE A 423 8.77 -2.51 7.73
N PRO A 424 9.37 -2.81 8.90
CA PRO A 424 9.99 -4.11 9.13
C PRO A 424 8.93 -5.20 9.05
N VAL A 425 9.18 -6.24 8.27
CA VAL A 425 8.27 -7.37 8.07
C VAL A 425 8.92 -8.63 8.62
N SER A 426 8.27 -9.29 9.56
CA SER A 426 8.58 -10.67 9.95
C SER A 426 7.31 -11.50 9.76
N ALA A 427 7.29 -12.32 8.72
CA ALA A 427 6.13 -13.12 8.37
C ALA A 427 6.46 -14.61 8.37
N ARG A 428 5.46 -15.42 8.74
CA ARG A 428 5.53 -16.88 8.73
C ARG A 428 4.26 -17.44 8.14
N ALA A 429 4.40 -18.50 7.34
CA ALA A 429 3.29 -19.27 6.80
C ALA A 429 3.56 -20.76 7.00
N SER A 430 2.55 -21.52 7.37
CA SER A 430 2.69 -22.97 7.52
C SER A 430 2.93 -23.63 6.16
N ARG A 431 2.25 -23.13 5.12
CA ARG A 431 2.36 -23.66 3.76
C ARG A 431 1.86 -22.65 2.72
N ILE A 432 2.45 -22.67 1.54
CA ILE A 432 1.87 -22.06 0.34
C ILE A 432 1.34 -23.19 -0.55
N ALA A 433 0.02 -23.21 -0.79
CA ALA A 433 -0.69 -24.19 -1.59
C ALA A 433 -1.04 -23.63 -2.98
N GLY A 434 -1.47 -24.50 -3.91
CA GLY A 434 -1.85 -24.09 -5.27
C GLY A 434 -0.69 -24.12 -6.28
N LEU A 435 0.50 -24.50 -5.84
CA LEU A 435 1.64 -24.76 -6.71
C LEU A 435 1.67 -26.24 -7.10
N ASN A 436 2.40 -26.59 -8.16
CA ASN A 436 2.58 -28.00 -8.53
C ASN A 436 3.16 -28.81 -7.36
N ALA A 437 2.97 -30.15 -7.40
CA ALA A 437 3.34 -31.02 -6.29
C ALA A 437 4.81 -30.87 -5.84
N ALA A 438 5.72 -30.64 -6.77
CA ALA A 438 7.14 -30.45 -6.48
C ALA A 438 7.40 -29.12 -5.73
N ALA A 439 6.80 -28.01 -6.17
CA ALA A 439 6.95 -26.70 -5.54
C ALA A 439 6.18 -26.61 -4.22
N GLY A 440 5.02 -27.27 -4.07
CA GLY A 440 4.22 -27.26 -2.86
C GLY A 440 4.96 -27.77 -1.63
N GLY A 441 5.76 -28.83 -1.76
CA GLY A 441 6.58 -29.37 -0.68
C GLY A 441 7.80 -28.51 -0.31
N LEU A 442 8.26 -27.63 -1.19
CA LEU A 442 9.33 -26.66 -0.91
C LEU A 442 8.88 -25.47 -0.07
N LEU A 443 7.61 -25.10 -0.15
CA LEU A 443 7.02 -23.92 0.47
C LEU A 443 6.23 -24.27 1.75
N GLU A 444 6.78 -25.15 2.57
CA GLU A 444 6.33 -25.45 3.92
C GLU A 444 7.19 -24.73 4.95
N ASN A 445 6.56 -24.25 6.03
CA ASN A 445 7.22 -23.49 7.10
C ASN A 445 8.01 -22.28 6.57
N VAL A 446 7.38 -21.53 5.67
CA VAL A 446 7.99 -20.38 5.02
C VAL A 446 8.11 -19.21 6.01
N ARG A 447 9.27 -18.59 6.01
CA ARG A 447 9.55 -17.34 6.75
C ARG A 447 9.99 -16.28 5.76
N LEU A 448 9.50 -15.06 5.99
CA LEU A 448 9.86 -13.87 5.24
C LEU A 448 10.27 -12.79 6.24
N ASP A 449 11.51 -12.37 6.19
CA ASP A 449 12.06 -11.33 7.05
C ASP A 449 12.72 -10.25 6.18
N GLY A 450 12.53 -8.98 6.53
CA GLY A 450 13.13 -7.84 5.84
C GLY A 450 12.41 -6.54 6.11
N ASP A 451 12.77 -5.49 5.38
CA ASP A 451 12.18 -4.18 5.50
C ASP A 451 11.52 -3.76 4.18
N LEU A 452 10.34 -3.17 4.28
CA LEU A 452 9.70 -2.44 3.21
C LEU A 452 9.83 -0.94 3.47
N ALA A 453 10.25 -0.19 2.48
CA ALA A 453 10.22 1.27 2.49
C ALA A 453 9.11 1.77 1.57
N TYR A 454 8.23 2.63 2.10
CA TYR A 454 7.15 3.25 1.34
C TYR A 454 7.30 4.76 1.33
N SER A 455 7.39 5.36 0.15
CA SER A 455 7.51 6.81 -0.07
C SER A 455 6.96 7.19 -1.44
N ASN A 456 6.22 8.28 -1.53
CA ASN A 456 5.71 8.82 -2.81
C ASN A 456 5.02 7.78 -3.69
N ALA A 457 4.14 6.96 -3.09
CA ALA A 457 3.46 5.84 -3.74
C ALA A 457 4.41 4.76 -4.32
N ARG A 458 5.66 4.69 -3.84
CA ARG A 458 6.61 3.64 -4.19
C ARG A 458 6.86 2.75 -3.00
N LEU A 459 6.84 1.45 -3.26
CA LEU A 459 7.18 0.40 -2.31
C LEU A 459 8.52 -0.21 -2.72
N MET A 460 9.48 -0.27 -1.81
CA MET A 460 10.82 -0.76 -2.07
C MET A 460 11.26 -1.73 -0.98
N SER A 461 12.05 -2.74 -1.36
CA SER A 461 12.78 -3.59 -0.43
C SER A 461 14.06 -4.06 -1.11
N ASP A 462 15.17 -4.05 -0.39
CA ASP A 462 16.47 -4.53 -0.85
C ASP A 462 17.00 -5.71 -0.02
N ASN A 463 16.30 -6.09 1.04
CA ASN A 463 16.79 -7.04 2.05
C ASN A 463 15.79 -8.15 2.41
N MET A 464 14.75 -8.35 1.59
CA MET A 464 13.72 -9.35 1.87
C MET A 464 14.32 -10.76 1.79
N ARG A 465 14.30 -11.51 2.87
CA ARG A 465 14.81 -12.87 2.96
C ARG A 465 13.69 -13.88 3.12
N ILE A 466 13.65 -14.83 2.20
CA ILE A 466 12.67 -15.91 2.13
C ILE A 466 13.36 -17.21 2.54
N ARG A 467 12.85 -17.88 3.56
CA ARG A 467 13.38 -19.16 4.05
C ARG A 467 12.28 -20.19 4.21
N SER A 468 12.59 -21.41 3.90
CA SER A 468 11.79 -22.58 4.25
C SER A 468 12.71 -23.72 4.67
N SER A 469 12.19 -24.92 4.89
CA SER A 469 13.01 -26.11 5.17
C SER A 469 14.04 -26.40 4.06
N ARG A 470 13.80 -25.94 2.83
CA ARG A 470 14.62 -26.25 1.64
C ARG A 470 15.03 -25.03 0.83
N ILE A 471 14.39 -23.87 1.06
CA ILE A 471 14.65 -22.62 0.35
C ILE A 471 15.38 -21.64 1.25
N ASP A 472 16.42 -21.01 0.73
CA ASP A 472 17.04 -19.80 1.27
C ASP A 472 17.27 -18.84 0.10
N ALA A 473 16.51 -17.71 0.09
CA ALA A 473 16.52 -16.75 -1.00
C ALA A 473 16.44 -15.33 -0.47
N THR A 474 17.02 -14.39 -1.21
CA THR A 474 16.88 -12.96 -1.02
C THR A 474 16.11 -12.37 -2.19
N ALA A 475 15.20 -11.45 -1.89
CA ALA A 475 14.41 -10.76 -2.90
C ALA A 475 14.60 -9.24 -2.75
N VAL A 476 14.64 -8.57 -3.88
CA VAL A 476 14.59 -7.12 -4.02
C VAL A 476 13.30 -6.78 -4.75
N LEU A 477 12.64 -5.71 -4.34
CA LEU A 477 11.38 -5.25 -4.94
C LEU A 477 11.39 -3.73 -5.07
N LEU A 478 10.96 -3.24 -6.21
CA LEU A 478 10.58 -1.86 -6.44
C LEU A 478 9.23 -1.85 -7.15
N ALA A 479 8.20 -1.26 -6.55
CA ALA A 479 6.88 -1.13 -7.13
C ALA A 479 6.42 0.34 -7.07
N ASP A 480 5.91 0.87 -8.18
CA ASP A 480 5.28 2.17 -8.27
C ASP A 480 3.76 1.97 -8.29
N LEU A 481 3.09 2.38 -7.21
CA LEU A 481 1.66 2.14 -7.01
C LEU A 481 0.77 3.07 -7.85
N ASN A 482 1.31 4.18 -8.37
CA ASN A 482 0.57 5.08 -9.25
C ASN A 482 0.46 4.52 -10.67
N THR A 483 1.56 3.93 -11.16
CA THR A 483 1.62 3.39 -12.52
C THR A 483 1.32 1.89 -12.58
N GLY A 484 1.35 1.20 -11.44
CA GLY A 484 1.24 -0.25 -11.36
C GLY A 484 2.47 -1.00 -11.89
N LEU A 485 3.55 -0.29 -12.19
CA LEU A 485 4.80 -0.90 -12.63
C LEU A 485 5.60 -1.43 -11.43
N TYR A 486 6.19 -2.59 -11.62
CA TYR A 486 7.06 -3.20 -10.61
C TYR A 486 8.25 -3.91 -11.27
N THR A 487 9.35 -3.96 -10.55
CA THR A 487 10.55 -4.71 -10.89
C THR A 487 11.12 -5.34 -9.62
N GLY A 488 11.87 -6.42 -9.78
CA GLY A 488 12.48 -7.10 -8.64
C GLY A 488 13.50 -8.13 -9.09
N ALA A 489 14.21 -8.68 -8.12
CA ALA A 489 15.14 -9.77 -8.32
C ALA A 489 15.02 -10.78 -7.19
N LEU A 490 15.19 -12.06 -7.53
CA LEU A 490 15.19 -13.18 -6.60
C LEU A 490 16.48 -13.98 -6.79
N ASN A 491 17.35 -13.95 -5.79
CA ASN A 491 18.54 -14.77 -5.74
C ASN A 491 18.39 -15.81 -4.63
N GLY A 492 18.46 -17.11 -4.97
CA GLY A 492 18.16 -18.13 -3.99
C GLY A 492 18.71 -19.51 -4.29
N ARG A 493 18.60 -20.37 -3.28
CA ARG A 493 18.97 -21.78 -3.34
C ARG A 493 17.82 -22.63 -2.86
N VAL A 494 17.61 -23.75 -3.56
CA VAL A 494 16.67 -24.80 -3.18
C VAL A 494 17.47 -26.07 -2.97
N ASN A 495 17.48 -26.59 -1.76
CA ASN A 495 18.16 -27.82 -1.41
C ASN A 495 17.19 -29.01 -1.45
N GLY A 496 17.61 -30.07 -2.09
CA GLY A 496 16.86 -31.31 -2.14
C GLY A 496 15.56 -31.21 -2.94
N TYR A 497 15.54 -30.44 -4.05
CA TYR A 497 14.41 -30.39 -4.99
C TYR A 497 14.20 -31.77 -5.63
N ARG A 498 13.09 -32.42 -5.32
CA ARG A 498 12.77 -33.74 -5.82
C ARG A 498 11.95 -33.64 -7.11
N VAL A 499 12.49 -34.19 -8.18
CA VAL A 499 11.76 -34.41 -9.43
C VAL A 499 11.39 -35.90 -9.47
N GLU A 500 10.09 -36.19 -9.42
CA GLU A 500 9.60 -37.58 -9.41
C GLU A 500 10.13 -38.35 -10.60
N SER A 501 10.47 -39.62 -10.40
CA SER A 501 11.06 -40.54 -11.39
C SER A 501 12.39 -40.12 -12.00
N VAL A 502 12.93 -38.94 -11.67
CA VAL A 502 14.21 -38.44 -12.19
C VAL A 502 15.30 -38.42 -11.11
N GLY A 503 15.12 -37.62 -10.04
CA GLY A 503 16.14 -37.50 -9.02
C GLY A 503 15.93 -36.34 -8.05
N VAL A 504 16.96 -36.08 -7.24
CA VAL A 504 17.02 -34.97 -6.29
C VAL A 504 18.11 -34.00 -6.73
N PHE A 505 17.79 -32.70 -6.70
CA PHE A 505 18.66 -31.64 -7.18
C PHE A 505 18.84 -30.56 -6.12
N ASN A 506 20.04 -29.99 -6.04
CA ASN A 506 20.28 -28.68 -5.39
C ASN A 506 20.30 -27.62 -6.49
N VAL A 507 19.43 -26.64 -6.37
CA VAL A 507 19.18 -25.63 -7.40
C VAL A 507 19.57 -24.25 -6.86
N ALA A 508 20.33 -23.49 -7.63
CA ALA A 508 20.59 -22.07 -7.42
C ALA A 508 19.92 -21.27 -8.53
N THR A 509 19.25 -20.18 -8.16
CA THR A 509 18.51 -19.32 -9.09
C THR A 509 18.91 -17.87 -8.91
N ASP A 510 18.91 -17.16 -10.03
CA ASP A 510 19.06 -15.69 -10.10
C ASP A 510 18.06 -15.23 -11.14
N ILE A 511 16.93 -14.67 -10.68
CA ILE A 511 15.73 -14.40 -11.49
C ILE A 511 15.31 -12.95 -11.28
N ASP A 512 15.14 -12.25 -12.37
CA ASP A 512 14.57 -10.90 -12.42
C ASP A 512 13.06 -10.98 -12.68
N LEU A 513 12.31 -10.09 -12.06
CA LEU A 513 10.88 -9.85 -12.24
C LEU A 513 10.68 -8.46 -12.84
N GLU A 514 9.95 -8.37 -13.93
CA GLU A 514 9.65 -7.11 -14.60
C GLU A 514 8.16 -7.05 -15.00
N THR A 515 7.57 -5.85 -14.96
CA THR A 515 6.29 -5.59 -15.61
C THR A 515 6.46 -5.47 -17.11
N THR A 516 5.51 -6.02 -17.86
CA THR A 516 5.43 -5.84 -19.33
C THR A 516 4.47 -4.70 -19.67
N GLY A 517 4.65 -4.09 -20.86
CA GLY A 517 3.90 -2.89 -21.28
C GLY A 517 2.36 -3.01 -21.30
N ASN A 518 1.82 -4.24 -21.16
CA ASN A 518 0.38 -4.52 -21.14
C ASN A 518 -0.15 -4.86 -19.72
N GLY A 519 0.57 -4.46 -18.66
CA GLY A 519 0.21 -4.79 -17.28
C GLY A 519 0.50 -6.24 -16.86
N GLY A 520 1.13 -7.04 -17.74
CA GLY A 520 1.56 -8.38 -17.43
C GLY A 520 2.93 -8.41 -16.71
N PHE A 521 3.39 -9.61 -16.37
CA PHE A 521 4.71 -9.81 -15.75
C PHE A 521 5.61 -10.70 -16.59
N ARG A 522 6.91 -10.59 -16.37
CA ARG A 522 7.94 -11.45 -16.89
C ARG A 522 8.95 -11.79 -15.81
N LEU A 523 9.17 -13.08 -15.60
CA LEU A 523 10.28 -13.63 -14.84
C LEU A 523 11.34 -14.08 -15.82
N ALA A 524 12.60 -13.72 -15.64
CA ALA A 524 13.69 -14.18 -16.49
C ALA A 524 14.97 -14.30 -15.67
N GLY A 525 15.79 -15.31 -15.94
CA GLY A 525 17.03 -15.44 -15.20
C GLY A 525 17.79 -16.74 -15.48
N THR A 526 18.70 -17.06 -14.60
CA THR A 526 19.56 -18.23 -14.67
C THR A 526 19.23 -19.26 -13.60
N VAL A 527 19.28 -20.52 -13.97
CA VAL A 527 19.13 -21.66 -13.08
C VAL A 527 20.36 -22.54 -13.19
N ARG A 528 20.95 -22.91 -12.07
CA ARG A 528 22.02 -23.89 -11.95
C ARG A 528 21.57 -25.00 -11.03
N ALA A 529 21.53 -26.23 -11.52
CA ALA A 529 21.10 -27.36 -10.73
C ALA A 529 22.20 -28.46 -10.74
N ARG A 530 22.41 -29.04 -9.57
CA ARG A 530 23.30 -30.20 -9.41
C ARG A 530 22.47 -31.34 -8.86
N SER A 531 22.48 -32.51 -9.56
CA SER A 531 21.86 -33.72 -9.03
C SER A 531 22.65 -34.23 -7.82
N SER A 532 21.93 -34.56 -6.74
CA SER A 532 22.49 -35.28 -5.59
C SER A 532 22.14 -36.76 -5.63
N GLN A 533 21.03 -37.10 -6.30
CA GLN A 533 20.60 -38.48 -6.49
C GLN A 533 19.81 -38.58 -7.81
N ILE A 534 20.02 -39.66 -8.54
CA ILE A 534 19.26 -40.01 -9.75
C ILE A 534 18.54 -41.31 -9.46
N PHE A 535 17.21 -41.34 -9.59
CA PHE A 535 16.37 -42.48 -9.22
C PHE A 535 16.31 -43.55 -10.31
N ASN A 536 16.28 -43.12 -11.58
CA ASN A 536 16.23 -44.05 -12.72
C ASN A 536 17.61 -44.58 -13.02
N ASP A 537 17.78 -45.92 -12.92
CA ASP A 537 19.06 -46.58 -13.09
C ASP A 537 19.61 -46.43 -14.52
N GLY A 538 18.75 -46.52 -15.55
CA GLY A 538 19.16 -46.31 -16.94
C GLY A 538 19.64 -44.89 -17.21
N LEU A 539 18.96 -43.88 -16.63
CA LEU A 539 19.38 -42.49 -16.72
C LEU A 539 20.70 -42.25 -15.98
N ARG A 540 20.89 -42.89 -14.81
CA ARG A 540 22.12 -42.80 -14.05
C ARG A 540 23.31 -43.41 -14.79
N GLU A 541 23.10 -44.55 -15.41
CA GLU A 541 24.09 -45.21 -16.23
C GLU A 541 24.43 -44.39 -17.49
N PHE A 542 23.42 -43.90 -18.20
CA PHE A 542 23.58 -43.03 -19.38
C PHE A 542 24.38 -41.76 -19.06
N LEU A 543 24.12 -41.12 -17.91
CA LEU A 543 24.85 -39.95 -17.46
C LEU A 543 26.23 -40.29 -16.85
N GLY A 544 26.43 -41.54 -16.41
CA GLY A 544 27.63 -41.99 -15.70
C GLY A 544 27.76 -41.43 -14.30
N GLY A 545 26.66 -40.89 -13.69
CA GLY A 545 26.66 -40.33 -12.36
C GLY A 545 25.90 -38.99 -12.26
N ASN A 546 26.29 -38.21 -11.28
CA ASN A 546 25.66 -36.91 -11.01
C ASN A 546 25.92 -35.89 -12.13
N SER A 547 24.94 -35.03 -12.38
CA SER A 547 24.97 -34.03 -13.44
C SER A 547 24.94 -32.60 -12.90
N LEU A 548 25.56 -31.68 -13.65
CA LEU A 548 25.44 -30.24 -13.49
C LEU A 548 24.63 -29.70 -14.67
N ILE A 549 23.58 -28.97 -14.37
CA ILE A 549 22.64 -28.37 -15.33
C ILE A 549 22.72 -26.87 -15.21
N ASN A 550 22.88 -26.15 -16.32
CA ASN A 550 22.75 -24.70 -16.37
C ASN A 550 21.77 -24.35 -17.48
N ALA A 551 20.90 -23.36 -17.20
CA ALA A 551 19.90 -22.89 -18.15
C ALA A 551 19.55 -21.44 -17.91
N ASN A 552 19.16 -20.74 -18.96
CA ASN A 552 18.37 -19.52 -18.84
C ASN A 552 16.89 -19.90 -18.90
N VAL A 553 16.11 -19.39 -17.96
CA VAL A 553 14.67 -19.64 -17.86
C VAL A 553 13.90 -18.34 -17.97
N SER A 554 12.70 -18.40 -18.53
CA SER A 554 11.75 -17.29 -18.46
C SER A 554 10.33 -17.82 -18.40
N TYR A 555 9.45 -17.06 -17.69
CA TYR A 555 8.02 -17.32 -17.58
C TYR A 555 7.28 -15.97 -17.54
N GLY A 556 6.19 -15.84 -18.21
CA GLY A 556 5.44 -14.58 -18.26
C GLY A 556 3.94 -14.78 -18.14
N SER A 557 3.20 -13.66 -18.17
CA SER A 557 1.74 -13.63 -18.17
C SER A 557 1.09 -14.29 -19.40
N ASP A 558 1.90 -14.64 -20.43
CA ASP A 558 1.47 -15.48 -21.56
C ASP A 558 1.32 -16.96 -21.18
N GLY A 559 1.68 -17.33 -19.94
CA GLY A 559 1.61 -18.70 -19.43
C GLY A 559 2.64 -19.65 -20.03
N ILE A 560 3.65 -19.13 -20.76
CA ILE A 560 4.64 -19.96 -21.43
C ILE A 560 5.95 -19.95 -20.67
N GLY A 561 6.35 -21.11 -20.16
CA GLY A 561 7.69 -21.36 -19.65
C GLY A 561 8.68 -21.59 -20.80
N ARG A 562 9.82 -20.92 -20.78
CA ARG A 562 10.88 -21.07 -21.80
C ARG A 562 12.20 -21.40 -21.12
N VAL A 563 12.95 -22.27 -21.76
CA VAL A 563 14.32 -22.65 -21.38
C VAL A 563 15.22 -22.39 -22.56
N THR A 564 16.33 -21.69 -22.37
CA THR A 564 17.33 -21.44 -23.41
C THR A 564 18.73 -21.67 -22.85
N ARG A 565 19.71 -21.87 -23.72
CA ARG A 565 21.11 -22.13 -23.33
C ARG A 565 21.23 -23.26 -22.31
N LEU A 566 20.33 -24.25 -22.41
CA LEU A 566 20.39 -25.40 -21.53
C LEU A 566 21.67 -26.19 -21.83
N THR A 567 22.47 -26.42 -20.81
CA THR A 567 23.65 -27.29 -20.86
C THR A 567 23.57 -28.32 -19.73
N VAL A 568 24.02 -29.54 -20.00
CA VAL A 568 24.17 -30.60 -18.99
C VAL A 568 25.58 -31.15 -19.09
N ALA A 569 26.26 -31.21 -17.95
CA ALA A 569 27.57 -31.85 -17.83
C ALA A 569 27.46 -32.99 -16.83
N ALA A 570 27.72 -34.19 -17.31
CA ALA A 570 27.78 -35.44 -16.55
C ALA A 570 29.02 -36.25 -16.95
N PRO A 571 29.47 -37.23 -16.15
CA PRO A 571 30.68 -37.98 -16.46
C PRO A 571 30.68 -38.68 -17.83
N ALA A 572 29.55 -39.24 -18.26
CA ALA A 572 29.41 -39.95 -19.53
C ALA A 572 28.58 -39.21 -20.59
N PHE A 573 28.03 -38.04 -20.27
CA PHE A 573 27.15 -37.29 -21.17
C PHE A 573 27.36 -35.77 -21.05
N ARG A 574 27.38 -35.10 -22.19
CA ARG A 574 27.41 -33.65 -22.27
C ARG A 574 26.35 -33.17 -23.27
N LEU A 575 25.38 -32.37 -22.77
CA LEU A 575 24.48 -31.59 -23.62
C LEU A 575 25.10 -30.19 -23.79
N SER A 576 25.45 -29.86 -25.01
CA SER A 576 26.13 -28.60 -25.34
C SER A 576 25.17 -27.47 -25.64
N GLN A 577 23.96 -27.79 -26.13
CA GLN A 577 22.98 -26.83 -26.53
C GLN A 577 21.58 -27.44 -26.37
N GLY A 578 20.71 -26.71 -25.62
CA GLY A 578 19.31 -27.06 -25.48
C GLY A 578 18.43 -25.83 -25.37
N SER A 579 17.22 -25.94 -25.93
CA SER A 579 16.18 -24.91 -25.77
C SER A 579 14.80 -25.56 -25.83
N GLY A 580 13.83 -24.93 -25.17
CA GLY A 580 12.47 -25.46 -25.19
C GLY A 580 11.45 -24.47 -24.61
N SER A 581 10.18 -24.84 -24.77
CA SER A 581 9.04 -24.12 -24.17
C SER A 581 7.98 -25.14 -23.72
N TYR A 582 7.26 -24.69 -22.68
CA TYR A 582 6.09 -25.37 -22.12
C TYR A 582 4.94 -24.37 -22.03
N GLY A 583 3.86 -24.62 -22.77
CA GLY A 583 2.69 -23.74 -22.82
C GLY A 583 1.66 -24.06 -21.75
N ALA A 584 0.76 -23.12 -21.48
CA ALA A 584 -0.39 -23.29 -20.57
C ALA A 584 -1.35 -24.39 -21.03
N ASP A 585 -1.36 -24.67 -22.36
CA ASP A 585 -2.11 -25.76 -23.00
C ASP A 585 -1.42 -27.15 -22.85
N GLY A 586 -0.32 -27.20 -22.10
CA GLY A 586 0.48 -28.43 -21.91
C GLY A 586 1.36 -28.81 -23.09
N GLN A 587 1.45 -27.98 -24.13
CA GLN A 587 2.33 -28.24 -25.28
C GLN A 587 3.79 -28.05 -24.91
N ILE A 588 4.59 -29.03 -25.33
CA ILE A 588 6.04 -29.01 -25.17
C ILE A 588 6.68 -28.86 -26.57
N ARG A 589 7.73 -28.03 -26.60
CA ARG A 589 8.68 -27.97 -27.70
C ARG A 589 10.08 -27.95 -27.08
N PHE A 590 10.92 -28.91 -27.45
CA PHE A 590 12.26 -28.99 -26.92
C PHE A 590 13.21 -29.47 -28.00
N ASN A 591 14.38 -28.84 -28.12
CA ASN A 591 15.45 -29.25 -29.00
C ASN A 591 16.77 -29.23 -28.23
N ALA A 592 17.57 -30.23 -28.40
CA ALA A 592 18.86 -30.33 -27.75
C ALA A 592 19.87 -31.07 -28.60
N SER A 593 21.15 -30.74 -28.45
CA SER A 593 22.28 -31.46 -29.04
C SER A 593 23.38 -31.65 -28.02
N GLY A 594 24.06 -32.77 -28.11
CA GLY A 594 25.09 -33.14 -27.16
C GLY A 594 25.92 -34.34 -27.63
N SER A 595 26.64 -34.95 -26.72
CA SER A 595 27.41 -36.15 -26.97
C SER A 595 27.43 -37.07 -25.76
N SER A 596 27.39 -38.36 -26.01
CA SER A 596 27.58 -39.40 -25.01
C SER A 596 28.90 -40.16 -25.29
N ASN A 597 29.56 -40.60 -24.23
CA ASN A 597 30.75 -41.45 -24.39
C ASN A 597 30.41 -42.77 -25.07
N GLN A 598 29.19 -43.28 -24.87
CA GLN A 598 28.74 -44.54 -25.40
C GLN A 598 28.17 -44.42 -26.83
N TYR A 599 27.38 -43.35 -27.10
CA TYR A 599 26.58 -43.21 -28.30
C TYR A 599 27.08 -42.11 -29.26
N GLY A 600 28.19 -41.43 -28.91
CA GLY A 600 28.72 -40.31 -29.70
C GLY A 600 27.80 -39.10 -29.77
N PRO A 601 27.81 -38.33 -30.86
CA PRO A 601 26.95 -37.16 -31.04
C PRO A 601 25.46 -37.54 -31.10
N LEU A 602 24.65 -36.80 -30.32
CA LEU A 602 23.20 -37.01 -30.22
C LEU A 602 22.47 -35.69 -30.46
N ALA A 603 21.31 -35.75 -31.11
CA ALA A 603 20.36 -34.64 -31.17
C ALA A 603 18.94 -35.13 -30.83
N VAL A 604 18.19 -34.33 -30.08
CA VAL A 604 16.84 -34.68 -29.64
C VAL A 604 15.90 -33.50 -29.94
N ALA A 605 14.76 -33.82 -30.53
CA ALA A 605 13.66 -32.89 -30.69
C ALA A 605 12.40 -33.49 -30.07
N VAL A 606 11.71 -32.75 -29.21
CA VAL A 606 10.46 -33.18 -28.56
C VAL A 606 9.35 -32.17 -28.86
N THR A 607 8.18 -32.68 -29.21
CA THR A 607 6.94 -31.91 -29.44
C THR A 607 5.75 -32.64 -28.83
N GLY A 608 4.55 -32.03 -28.84
CA GLY A 608 3.33 -32.62 -28.30
C GLY A 608 3.06 -32.24 -26.87
N THR A 609 2.34 -33.05 -26.12
CA THR A 609 2.02 -32.81 -24.71
C THR A 609 2.82 -33.72 -23.78
N VAL A 610 2.83 -33.41 -22.48
CA VAL A 610 3.52 -34.26 -21.46
C VAL A 610 3.00 -35.69 -21.49
N THR A 611 1.70 -35.88 -21.72
CA THR A 611 1.05 -37.19 -21.76
C THR A 611 1.15 -37.91 -23.12
N ARG A 612 1.38 -37.13 -24.19
CA ARG A 612 1.51 -37.64 -25.57
C ARG A 612 2.68 -36.98 -26.29
N PRO A 613 3.91 -37.19 -25.82
CA PRO A 613 5.10 -36.61 -26.45
C PRO A 613 5.43 -37.29 -27.77
N VAL A 614 5.98 -36.51 -28.68
CA VAL A 614 6.66 -37.02 -29.89
C VAL A 614 8.10 -36.58 -29.80
N ALA A 615 8.99 -37.54 -29.60
CA ALA A 615 10.43 -37.30 -29.48
C ALA A 615 11.17 -37.94 -30.68
N THR A 616 12.00 -37.16 -31.37
CA THR A 616 12.88 -37.66 -32.42
C THR A 616 14.33 -37.59 -31.90
N VAL A 617 15.01 -38.71 -31.92
CA VAL A 617 16.42 -38.84 -31.52
C VAL A 617 17.23 -39.12 -32.76
N ARG A 618 18.34 -38.43 -32.94
CA ARG A 618 19.32 -38.69 -34.00
C ARG A 618 20.65 -38.99 -33.36
N ALA A 619 21.27 -40.12 -33.78
CA ALA A 619 22.59 -40.52 -33.35
C ALA A 619 23.45 -40.83 -34.57
N ALA A 620 24.49 -40.03 -34.79
CA ALA A 620 25.29 -40.12 -36.02
C ALA A 620 26.11 -41.45 -36.09
N ARG A 621 26.68 -41.86 -34.98
CA ARG A 621 27.52 -43.08 -34.90
C ARG A 621 27.42 -43.73 -33.51
N PRO A 622 26.27 -44.31 -33.14
CA PRO A 622 26.14 -44.95 -31.83
C PRO A 622 26.92 -46.25 -31.66
N GLY A 623 27.40 -46.86 -32.75
CA GLY A 623 28.25 -48.08 -32.74
C GLY A 623 27.54 -49.34 -32.29
N LEU A 624 27.28 -49.45 -31.01
CA LEU A 624 26.54 -50.53 -30.31
C LEU A 624 26.93 -51.99 -30.74
N GLY A 625 28.19 -52.17 -31.03
CA GLY A 625 28.74 -53.50 -31.35
C GLY A 625 28.44 -54.06 -32.76
N VAL A 626 27.55 -53.38 -33.51
CA VAL A 626 27.15 -53.77 -34.88
C VAL A 626 27.41 -52.65 -35.90
N GLY A 627 28.24 -51.65 -35.54
CA GLY A 627 28.63 -50.57 -36.44
C GLY A 627 27.47 -49.57 -36.75
N MET A 628 26.52 -49.41 -35.86
CA MET A 628 25.36 -48.54 -36.10
C MET A 628 25.78 -47.14 -36.47
N SER A 629 25.15 -46.58 -37.50
CA SER A 629 25.32 -45.20 -37.96
C SER A 629 24.02 -44.63 -38.54
N ASN A 630 23.97 -43.30 -38.65
CA ASN A 630 22.83 -42.56 -39.21
C ASN A 630 21.46 -42.86 -38.54
N VAL A 631 21.48 -43.22 -37.26
CA VAL A 631 20.27 -43.65 -36.55
C VAL A 631 19.34 -42.46 -36.33
N VAL A 632 18.10 -42.65 -36.75
CA VAL A 632 16.97 -41.75 -36.46
C VAL A 632 15.85 -42.56 -35.83
N ALA A 633 15.42 -42.20 -34.64
CA ALA A 633 14.32 -42.87 -33.95
C ALA A 633 13.27 -41.82 -33.53
N THR A 634 12.02 -42.11 -33.82
CA THR A 634 10.86 -41.30 -33.39
C THR A 634 10.02 -42.07 -32.38
N LEU A 635 9.84 -41.51 -31.21
CA LEU A 635 9.08 -42.08 -30.12
C LEU A 635 7.78 -41.28 -30.00
N ARG A 636 6.62 -41.97 -30.01
CA ARG A 636 5.30 -41.38 -29.84
C ARG A 636 4.59 -41.96 -28.61
N GLY A 637 4.36 -41.16 -27.62
CA GLY A 637 3.57 -41.54 -26.44
C GLY A 637 2.06 -41.47 -26.73
N ASN A 638 1.30 -42.53 -26.36
CA ASN A 638 -0.15 -42.56 -26.45
C ASN A 638 -0.85 -42.55 -25.08
N GLY A 639 -0.08 -42.42 -24.00
CA GLY A 639 -0.56 -42.43 -22.60
C GLY A 639 -0.39 -43.80 -21.93
N GLU A 640 -0.35 -44.91 -22.66
CA GLU A 640 -0.18 -46.27 -22.15
C GLU A 640 1.11 -46.93 -22.59
N SER A 641 1.57 -46.62 -23.79
CA SER A 641 2.80 -47.14 -24.39
C SER A 641 3.52 -46.05 -25.17
N TYR A 642 4.72 -46.38 -25.63
CA TYR A 642 5.49 -45.57 -26.55
C TYR A 642 5.72 -46.37 -27.82
N LEU A 643 5.16 -45.92 -28.94
CA LEU A 643 5.54 -46.43 -30.25
C LEU A 643 6.89 -45.83 -30.65
N VAL A 644 7.85 -46.64 -30.96
CA VAL A 644 9.17 -46.25 -31.44
C VAL A 644 9.37 -46.76 -32.87
N GLU A 645 9.49 -45.81 -33.78
CA GLU A 645 9.84 -46.03 -35.17
C GLU A 645 11.29 -45.55 -35.37
N GLY A 646 12.17 -46.40 -35.85
CA GLY A 646 13.57 -46.06 -36.04
C GLY A 646 14.13 -46.62 -37.37
N SER A 647 15.21 -46.00 -37.84
CA SER A 647 15.98 -46.48 -38.96
C SER A 647 17.45 -46.09 -38.85
N GLY A 648 18.31 -46.77 -39.54
CA GLY A 648 19.73 -46.49 -39.59
C GLY A 648 20.46 -47.52 -40.39
N ASP A 649 21.79 -47.44 -40.36
CA ASP A 649 22.70 -48.38 -41.04
C ASP A 649 23.50 -49.16 -40.01
N THR A 650 23.91 -50.33 -40.35
CA THR A 650 24.88 -51.19 -39.62
C THR A 650 25.91 -51.69 -40.55
N ASP A 651 26.99 -52.30 -40.02
CA ASP A 651 28.02 -53.03 -40.82
C ASP A 651 27.44 -54.20 -41.61
N TYR A 652 26.19 -54.60 -41.28
CA TYR A 652 25.47 -55.71 -41.87
C TYR A 652 24.30 -55.32 -42.75
N GLY A 653 24.12 -54.04 -43.00
CA GLY A 653 23.03 -53.48 -43.79
C GLY A 653 22.13 -52.57 -43.04
N PRO A 654 21.11 -51.94 -43.70
CA PRO A 654 20.19 -51.06 -43.09
C PRO A 654 19.25 -51.80 -42.12
N PHE A 655 18.73 -51.02 -41.09
CA PHE A 655 17.69 -51.54 -40.22
C PHE A 655 16.51 -50.57 -40.13
N THR A 656 15.35 -51.14 -39.89
CA THR A 656 14.17 -50.40 -39.44
C THR A 656 13.67 -51.02 -38.13
N ALA A 657 13.21 -50.22 -37.23
CA ALA A 657 12.58 -50.62 -35.97
C ALA A 657 11.18 -50.07 -35.90
N ASP A 658 10.23 -50.90 -35.58
CA ASP A 658 8.86 -50.57 -35.26
C ASP A 658 8.46 -51.36 -34.02
N VAL A 659 8.50 -50.70 -32.87
CA VAL A 659 8.34 -51.39 -31.57
C VAL A 659 7.42 -50.57 -30.65
N ASP A 660 6.58 -51.27 -29.87
CA ASP A 660 5.82 -50.72 -28.78
C ASP A 660 6.49 -51.01 -27.44
N ILE A 661 6.72 -49.96 -26.66
CA ILE A 661 7.35 -50.04 -25.33
C ILE A 661 6.26 -49.76 -24.26
N PHE A 662 6.02 -50.73 -23.40
CA PHE A 662 5.07 -50.67 -22.30
C PHE A 662 5.82 -50.47 -20.97
N THR A 663 5.59 -49.34 -20.30
CA THR A 663 6.27 -48.95 -19.04
C THR A 663 5.35 -49.04 -17.82
N ASN A 664 4.05 -49.13 -18.03
CA ASN A 664 2.99 -49.09 -17.00
C ASN A 664 2.49 -50.48 -16.59
N ARG A 665 2.99 -51.57 -17.17
CA ARG A 665 2.54 -52.95 -16.93
C ARG A 665 3.51 -53.77 -16.04
N GLY A 666 4.31 -53.11 -15.19
CA GLY A 666 5.35 -53.75 -14.39
C GLY A 666 6.75 -53.66 -15.06
N PRO A 667 7.52 -54.73 -15.15
CA PRO A 667 8.81 -54.69 -15.87
C PRO A 667 8.65 -54.25 -17.32
N LEU A 668 9.65 -53.53 -17.85
CA LEU A 668 9.65 -53.03 -19.23
C LEU A 668 9.35 -54.17 -20.22
N GLU A 669 8.33 -53.99 -21.04
CA GLU A 669 7.94 -54.94 -22.09
C GLU A 669 8.04 -54.23 -23.44
N ILE A 670 8.60 -54.91 -24.42
CA ILE A 670 8.80 -54.44 -25.80
C ILE A 670 8.10 -55.44 -26.73
N ALA A 671 7.13 -54.97 -27.49
CA ALA A 671 6.53 -55.69 -28.61
C ALA A 671 7.23 -55.23 -29.90
N VAL A 672 7.82 -56.19 -30.62
CA VAL A 672 8.49 -55.96 -31.90
C VAL A 672 7.49 -56.21 -33.01
N ASN A 673 7.14 -55.16 -33.74
CA ASN A 673 6.11 -55.17 -34.77
C ASN A 673 6.66 -55.59 -36.16
N PRO A 674 5.79 -55.96 -37.11
CA PRO A 674 6.19 -56.42 -38.45
C PRO A 674 7.00 -55.43 -39.30
N GLY A 675 6.97 -54.11 -38.92
CA GLY A 675 7.82 -53.05 -39.51
C GLY A 675 9.31 -53.13 -39.12
N THR A 676 9.66 -53.97 -38.16
CA THR A 676 11.06 -54.17 -37.73
C THR A 676 11.79 -55.09 -38.68
N ARG A 677 12.87 -54.57 -39.25
CA ARG A 677 13.74 -55.33 -40.19
C ARG A 677 15.20 -55.05 -39.83
N PHE A 678 16.00 -56.08 -39.96
CA PHE A 678 17.44 -55.98 -39.92
C PHE A 678 17.97 -56.52 -41.27
N ALA A 679 18.59 -55.67 -42.07
CA ALA A 679 18.79 -55.90 -43.49
C ALA A 679 17.41 -56.30 -44.14
N ASP A 680 17.33 -57.40 -44.79
CA ASP A 680 16.12 -57.93 -45.43
C ASP A 680 15.37 -58.98 -44.57
N ILE A 681 15.77 -59.16 -43.32
CA ILE A 681 15.13 -60.09 -42.38
C ILE A 681 14.12 -59.33 -41.50
N GLY A 682 12.86 -59.69 -41.59
CA GLY A 682 11.80 -59.18 -40.68
C GLY A 682 11.94 -59.84 -39.30
N ILE A 683 11.73 -59.04 -38.24
CA ILE A 683 11.80 -59.50 -36.86
C ILE A 683 10.49 -59.13 -36.19
N THR A 684 9.84 -60.10 -35.52
CA THR A 684 8.62 -59.88 -34.77
C THR A 684 8.63 -60.65 -33.47
N GLY A 685 7.90 -60.21 -32.46
CA GLY A 685 7.76 -60.94 -31.20
C GLY A 685 7.61 -60.01 -30.00
N ARG A 686 7.86 -60.57 -28.83
CA ARG A 686 7.70 -59.83 -27.59
C ARG A 686 8.79 -60.26 -26.59
N VAL A 687 9.37 -59.25 -25.94
CA VAL A 687 10.39 -59.46 -24.91
C VAL A 687 10.05 -58.62 -23.68
N ARG A 688 10.40 -59.12 -22.50
CA ARG A 688 10.15 -58.50 -21.22
C ARG A 688 11.42 -58.45 -20.39
N GLN A 689 11.70 -57.33 -19.78
CA GLN A 689 12.85 -57.20 -18.88
C GLN A 689 12.66 -58.06 -17.64
N THR A 690 13.70 -58.82 -17.27
CA THR A 690 13.73 -59.63 -16.05
C THR A 690 14.19 -58.79 -14.84
N SER A 691 14.00 -59.30 -13.63
CA SER A 691 14.53 -58.67 -12.41
C SER A 691 16.04 -58.57 -12.35
N ALA A 692 16.75 -59.38 -13.15
CA ALA A 692 18.22 -59.35 -13.28
C ALA A 692 18.72 -58.33 -14.33
N GLY A 693 17.81 -57.61 -15.03
CA GLY A 693 18.13 -56.60 -16.05
C GLY A 693 18.01 -57.11 -17.51
N PRO A 694 18.49 -58.28 -17.92
CA PRO A 694 18.34 -58.80 -19.27
C PRO A 694 16.87 -59.07 -19.65
N PHE A 695 16.60 -59.13 -20.95
CA PHE A 695 15.27 -59.43 -21.49
C PHE A 695 15.06 -60.97 -21.64
N ALA A 696 13.82 -61.41 -21.47
CA ALA A 696 13.35 -62.75 -21.76
C ALA A 696 12.15 -62.70 -22.70
N GLY A 697 12.10 -63.64 -23.65
CA GLY A 697 11.00 -63.70 -24.63
C GLY A 697 11.47 -64.38 -25.94
N GLU A 698 10.58 -64.39 -26.92
CA GLU A 698 10.82 -64.98 -28.21
C GLU A 698 10.60 -63.94 -29.33
N LEU A 699 11.52 -64.01 -30.31
CA LEU A 699 11.44 -63.23 -31.54
C LEU A 699 11.46 -64.17 -32.72
N ALA A 700 10.58 -64.04 -33.66
CA ALA A 700 10.58 -64.71 -34.93
C ALA A 700 11.38 -63.88 -35.93
N ALA A 701 12.21 -64.56 -36.75
CA ALA A 701 12.96 -63.97 -37.84
C ALA A 701 12.53 -64.64 -39.17
N ASP A 702 12.21 -63.80 -40.17
CA ASP A 702 11.81 -64.30 -41.49
C ASP A 702 12.19 -63.29 -42.58
N GLY A 703 12.88 -63.80 -43.64
CA GLY A 703 13.29 -62.99 -44.79
C GLY A 703 14.73 -63.30 -45.24
N ALA A 704 15.09 -62.88 -46.45
CA ALA A 704 16.39 -63.03 -47.08
C ALA A 704 16.91 -64.53 -47.11
N GLY A 705 15.96 -65.49 -47.19
CA GLY A 705 16.27 -66.91 -47.14
C GLY A 705 16.56 -67.48 -45.76
N VAL A 706 16.37 -66.67 -44.69
CA VAL A 706 16.49 -67.03 -43.26
C VAL A 706 15.12 -67.09 -42.63
N SER A 707 14.83 -68.17 -41.89
CA SER A 707 13.60 -68.23 -41.06
C SER A 707 13.87 -69.00 -39.77
N GLY A 708 13.15 -68.62 -38.69
CA GLY A 708 13.28 -69.31 -37.41
C GLY A 708 13.02 -68.38 -36.21
N ASN A 709 13.44 -68.82 -35.06
CA ASN A 709 13.18 -68.08 -33.78
C ASN A 709 14.52 -67.82 -33.07
N VAL A 710 14.47 -66.68 -32.34
CA VAL A 710 15.49 -66.24 -31.39
C VAL A 710 14.85 -66.20 -29.99
N SER A 711 15.28 -67.08 -29.10
CA SER A 711 14.84 -67.13 -27.73
C SER A 711 15.83 -66.37 -26.85
N LEU A 712 15.34 -65.32 -26.19
CA LEU A 712 16.10 -64.49 -25.24
C LEU A 712 15.80 -64.90 -23.80
N SER A 713 16.86 -65.01 -22.99
CA SER A 713 16.73 -65.31 -21.55
C SER A 713 17.84 -64.60 -20.74
N ALA A 714 17.63 -64.47 -19.44
CA ALA A 714 18.63 -63.95 -18.54
C ALA A 714 19.58 -65.09 -18.06
N ALA A 715 20.88 -64.86 -18.15
CA ALA A 715 21.92 -65.69 -17.55
C ALA A 715 22.66 -64.87 -16.48
N GLY A 716 22.02 -64.70 -15.33
CA GLY A 716 22.40 -63.66 -14.33
C GLY A 716 22.21 -62.24 -14.89
N ALA A 717 23.25 -61.44 -14.87
CA ALA A 717 23.27 -60.11 -15.44
C ALA A 717 23.55 -60.08 -16.97
N TYR A 718 23.75 -61.17 -17.59
CA TYR A 718 24.06 -61.25 -19.01
C TYR A 718 22.85 -61.69 -19.84
N GLN A 719 22.75 -61.17 -21.07
CA GLN A 719 21.76 -61.58 -22.04
C GLN A 719 22.20 -62.90 -22.69
N ARG A 720 21.37 -63.93 -22.63
CA ARG A 720 21.56 -65.20 -23.40
C ARG A 720 20.58 -65.17 -24.56
N ALA A 721 21.08 -65.41 -25.75
CA ALA A 721 20.30 -65.64 -26.97
C ALA A 721 20.54 -66.99 -27.49
N VAL A 722 19.47 -67.74 -27.83
CA VAL A 722 19.50 -69.00 -28.49
C VAL A 722 18.86 -68.83 -29.86
N LEU A 723 19.57 -69.06 -30.93
CA LEU A 723 19.13 -68.93 -32.31
C LEU A 723 18.81 -70.30 -32.89
N ALA A 724 17.58 -70.49 -33.25
CA ALA A 724 17.12 -71.69 -34.03
C ALA A 724 16.69 -71.22 -35.42
N LEU A 725 17.66 -71.05 -36.31
CA LEU A 725 17.47 -70.46 -37.62
C LEU A 725 17.76 -71.52 -38.71
N THR A 726 16.98 -71.51 -39.77
CA THR A 726 17.16 -72.25 -40.97
C THR A 726 17.50 -71.26 -42.10
N ALA A 727 18.56 -71.52 -42.82
CA ALA A 727 19.00 -70.76 -43.99
C ALA A 727 18.88 -71.57 -45.28
N ARG A 728 18.13 -71.02 -46.24
CA ARG A 728 18.02 -71.63 -47.62
C ARG A 728 18.20 -70.48 -48.63
N ASP A 729 19.26 -70.61 -49.46
CA ASP A 729 19.65 -69.58 -50.44
C ASP A 729 19.78 -68.19 -49.82
N ALA A 730 20.25 -68.17 -48.58
CA ALA A 730 20.34 -66.90 -47.78
C ALA A 730 21.40 -66.01 -48.39
N ARG A 731 21.05 -64.74 -48.52
CA ARG A 731 21.94 -63.66 -48.93
C ARG A 731 22.02 -62.64 -47.79
N LEU A 732 23.01 -62.73 -46.97
CA LEU A 732 23.23 -61.84 -45.86
C LEU A 732 24.34 -60.83 -46.19
N PRO A 733 24.10 -59.53 -46.06
CA PRO A 733 25.18 -58.55 -46.16
C PRO A 733 26.12 -58.70 -44.96
N GLY A 734 27.43 -58.64 -45.18
CA GLY A 734 28.46 -58.71 -44.16
C GLY A 734 29.48 -57.59 -44.32
N PRO A 735 30.37 -57.36 -43.31
CA PRO A 735 31.40 -56.34 -43.40
C PRO A 735 32.35 -56.45 -44.57
N ALA A 736 32.48 -57.61 -45.15
CA ALA A 736 33.32 -57.90 -46.30
C ALA A 736 32.55 -58.06 -47.61
N GLY A 737 31.25 -57.76 -47.65
CA GLY A 737 30.35 -57.94 -48.80
C GLY A 737 29.25 -59.00 -48.52
N LEU A 738 28.52 -59.43 -49.60
CA LEU A 738 27.51 -60.51 -49.51
C LEU A 738 28.19 -61.87 -49.26
N VAL A 739 27.67 -62.59 -48.28
CA VAL A 739 28.08 -63.99 -47.98
C VAL A 739 27.05 -64.92 -48.54
#